data_9d39aa8940879bfb17470ebef8619695
#
_entry.id   9d39aa8940879bfb17470ebef8619695
#
_cell.length_a   1.000
_cell.length_b   1.000
_cell.length_c   1.000
_cell.angle_alpha   90.00
_cell.angle_beta   90.00
_cell.angle_gamma   90.00
#
_symmetry.space_group_name_H-M   'P 1'
#
loop_
_entity.id
_entity.type
_entity.pdbx_description
1 polymer ?
#
loop_
_entity_poly.entity_id
_entity_poly.type
_entity_poly.pdbx_seq_one_letter_code
_entity_poly.pdbx_strand_id
1 'polypeptide(L)'
;MAAIAFVGLVAFPYLPVAPLPQVDFPTIQVNATLQGASAETMAASVAAPLERQFGQIQGVTQMTSLSALGVAAVVIQFDLNRNIDAAAQDVQAAITAAGKTLPREISTPPSYRKVNPADTQIMILSARSDTLPLYVVNDYADNFLAQQISQIRGVGQVLLGGEQHPSIRVQVDPAKLASSGLTLEEVRTTLVSSTTIAAKGTVNTDTTAFTIAANDQIIDAEPFNDIVLAYRNGGPIRVRDVGQAIPAASDRNSISYQNNKPGILLEVYKQPGANVVEIVDEIKAMLPRLTANVPPAIEVTTILDRTPTIRASLADVEFTLGLTIALVVLVILLFLRYLWATFIPGVTVPLALLGSFAAMYLLNFSLDNLSLMALTISVGFVVDDAIVVVENIHRHIENGEAPYEAAVNGAREIGFTVLSISFSLIAVFIPLLLMGGIIGRLFREFALTVTASIAVSALVSLTLAPMLCSRFMRPHARGPGPIYRAIEGGFDALLSFYRRTLDVVLRHQAITLGAFFATMALTGVMVVYMPKGFFPIQDNGVINGASEGAQDISADEMKRLHLDLGEVILRDPDVAAFSSKTAGGGGAKTGNSGTFAIVLKPREERELSASQIIDRLRPQLAKVTGGSLNLQPAQDITVGGRAGKAGFQFTLQDTNVAELGEWSQKLLDKTRSLPELVDVSTDLLASAPQLKITINRDQASRFGISAQTIDETLNDAFGQRQVAQYYTQLNTYWVILEILPELQTNLASLDRIYVKSPLTGAAAERDRNLPPIAAIREACLLRFRPILMTTAAAMLAGIPLMIGHGTGSEMRRPLGFAMVGGLALSQILTLYTTPVVYLYLAGLQAWVQGRTIQHVPPAEQIHVAAE
;
A
#
# COMPACT_ATOMS: atom_id res chain seq x y z
N MET A 1 15.82 -3.76 34.87
CA MET A 1 14.41 -4.16 34.59
C MET A 1 13.45 -2.98 34.64
N ALA A 2 13.38 -2.20 35.74
CA ALA A 2 12.51 -1.01 35.77
C ALA A 2 12.81 0.00 34.65
N ALA A 3 14.07 0.18 34.27
CA ALA A 3 14.46 1.04 33.16
C ALA A 3 13.92 0.51 31.80
N ILE A 4 14.00 -0.80 31.57
CA ILE A 4 13.45 -1.40 30.33
C ILE A 4 11.92 -1.19 30.28
N ALA A 5 11.23 -1.45 31.40
CA ALA A 5 9.78 -1.22 31.50
C ALA A 5 9.43 0.26 31.24
N PHE A 6 10.16 1.18 31.86
CA PHE A 6 9.92 2.60 31.70
C PHE A 6 10.16 3.09 30.27
N VAL A 7 11.29 2.72 29.67
CA VAL A 7 11.59 3.12 28.30
C VAL A 7 10.57 2.53 27.32
N GLY A 8 10.17 1.26 27.49
CA GLY A 8 9.15 0.64 26.65
C GLY A 8 7.78 1.27 26.79
N LEU A 9 7.37 1.62 28.03
CA LEU A 9 6.11 2.29 28.29
C LEU A 9 6.07 3.71 27.67
N VAL A 10 7.20 4.42 27.73
CA VAL A 10 7.32 5.74 27.11
C VAL A 10 7.37 5.61 25.60
N ALA A 11 8.06 4.64 25.04
CA ALA A 11 8.20 4.45 23.60
C ALA A 11 6.87 4.08 22.91
N PHE A 12 6.02 3.29 23.56
CA PHE A 12 4.78 2.78 22.98
C PHE A 12 3.87 3.86 22.34
N PRO A 13 3.51 4.96 23.03
CA PRO A 13 2.65 5.98 22.44
C PRO A 13 3.32 6.79 21.30
N TYR A 14 4.64 6.72 21.14
CA TYR A 14 5.35 7.40 20.06
C TYR A 14 5.57 6.52 18.83
N LEU A 15 5.18 5.25 18.87
CA LEU A 15 5.23 4.38 17.71
C LEU A 15 4.13 4.78 16.70
N PRO A 16 4.49 5.06 15.43
CA PRO A 16 3.47 5.40 14.43
C PRO A 16 2.59 4.19 14.14
N VAL A 17 1.29 4.43 14.02
CA VAL A 17 0.30 3.40 13.68
C VAL A 17 0.04 3.40 12.19
N ALA A 18 0.23 2.24 11.55
CA ALA A 18 0.03 2.05 10.13
C ALA A 18 -0.61 0.67 9.87
N PRO A 19 -1.30 0.44 8.73
CA PRO A 19 -1.84 -0.89 8.42
C PRO A 19 -0.72 -1.92 8.17
N LEU A 20 0.41 -1.49 7.61
CA LEU A 20 1.54 -2.34 7.22
C LEU A 20 2.87 -1.62 7.40
N PRO A 21 3.99 -2.38 7.47
CA PRO A 21 5.33 -1.80 7.48
C PRO A 21 5.55 -0.88 6.29
N GLN A 22 6.37 0.12 6.48
CA GLN A 22 6.67 1.06 5.43
C GLN A 22 7.55 0.41 4.36
N VAL A 23 7.00 0.29 3.16
CA VAL A 23 7.74 -0.14 1.98
C VAL A 23 7.78 1.00 0.99
N ASP A 24 8.91 1.65 0.92
CA ASP A 24 9.15 2.69 -0.07
C ASP A 24 9.58 2.06 -1.39
N PHE A 25 8.77 2.32 -2.43
CA PHE A 25 9.15 2.08 -3.81
C PHE A 25 9.66 3.40 -4.38
N PRO A 26 10.96 3.58 -4.55
CA PRO A 26 11.48 4.81 -5.11
C PRO A 26 10.99 4.97 -6.55
N THR A 27 9.91 5.71 -6.72
CA THR A 27 9.26 5.91 -8.02
C THR A 27 9.02 7.40 -8.24
N ILE A 28 9.28 7.85 -9.45
CA ILE A 28 9.04 9.24 -9.87
C ILE A 28 8.12 9.20 -11.08
N GLN A 29 7.06 9.97 -11.02
CA GLN A 29 6.16 10.19 -12.13
C GLN A 29 6.41 11.57 -12.72
N VAL A 30 6.63 11.61 -14.03
CA VAL A 30 6.79 12.83 -14.81
C VAL A 30 5.57 13.00 -15.69
N ASN A 31 4.93 14.16 -15.63
CA ASN A 31 3.77 14.50 -16.45
C ASN A 31 4.13 15.66 -17.37
N ALA A 32 3.69 15.55 -18.62
CA ALA A 32 3.82 16.59 -19.63
C ALA A 32 2.50 16.74 -20.38
N THR A 33 2.11 17.98 -20.69
CA THR A 33 0.86 18.28 -21.40
C THR A 33 1.15 19.09 -22.66
N LEU A 34 0.55 18.67 -23.76
CA LEU A 34 0.51 19.39 -25.03
C LEU A 34 -0.92 19.31 -25.53
N GLN A 35 -1.71 20.33 -25.23
CA GLN A 35 -3.15 20.32 -25.53
C GLN A 35 -3.43 20.13 -27.01
N GLY A 36 -4.41 19.28 -27.32
CA GLY A 36 -4.81 19.00 -28.70
C GLY A 36 -3.93 17.99 -29.46
N ALA A 37 -2.76 17.58 -28.90
CA ALA A 37 -1.87 16.62 -29.55
C ALA A 37 -2.44 15.19 -29.45
N SER A 38 -2.35 14.43 -30.57
CA SER A 38 -2.75 13.01 -30.60
C SER A 38 -1.83 12.16 -29.72
N ALA A 39 -2.29 10.96 -29.35
CA ALA A 39 -1.50 10.01 -28.58
C ALA A 39 -0.17 9.67 -29.26
N GLU A 40 -0.16 9.50 -30.59
CA GLU A 40 1.06 9.24 -31.35
C GLU A 40 2.00 10.45 -31.33
N THR A 41 1.45 11.66 -31.44
CA THR A 41 2.24 12.90 -31.36
C THR A 41 2.85 13.03 -29.97
N MET A 42 2.08 12.77 -28.91
CA MET A 42 2.58 12.78 -27.54
C MET A 42 3.67 11.72 -27.33
N ALA A 43 3.50 10.52 -27.86
CA ALA A 43 4.50 9.46 -27.76
C ALA A 43 5.81 9.83 -28.48
N ALA A 44 5.72 10.35 -29.72
CA ALA A 44 6.90 10.60 -30.53
C ALA A 44 7.62 11.90 -30.16
N SER A 45 6.87 12.99 -29.86
CA SER A 45 7.44 14.33 -29.68
C SER A 45 7.67 14.71 -28.22
N VAL A 46 7.02 14.05 -27.27
CA VAL A 46 7.10 14.38 -25.85
C VAL A 46 7.66 13.23 -25.02
N ALA A 47 7.01 12.04 -25.09
CA ALA A 47 7.43 10.92 -24.27
C ALA A 47 8.81 10.38 -24.68
N ALA A 48 9.05 10.09 -25.97
CA ALA A 48 10.29 9.52 -26.42
C ALA A 48 11.54 10.39 -26.15
N PRO A 49 11.52 11.74 -26.32
CA PRO A 49 12.62 12.59 -25.88
C PRO A 49 12.89 12.53 -24.38
N LEU A 50 11.85 12.48 -23.55
CA LEU A 50 11.97 12.33 -22.08
C LEU A 50 12.55 10.97 -21.70
N GLU A 51 11.99 9.88 -22.24
CA GLU A 51 12.44 8.50 -22.01
C GLU A 51 13.94 8.32 -22.34
N ARG A 52 14.39 8.93 -23.43
CA ARG A 52 15.80 8.87 -23.87
C ARG A 52 16.73 9.49 -22.82
N GLN A 53 16.32 10.56 -22.18
CA GLN A 53 17.09 11.19 -21.10
C GLN A 53 17.00 10.39 -19.80
N PHE A 54 15.81 9.91 -19.46
CA PHE A 54 15.61 9.13 -18.24
C PHE A 54 16.32 7.77 -18.27
N GLY A 55 16.44 7.16 -19.47
CA GLY A 55 17.17 5.91 -19.65
C GLY A 55 18.67 5.99 -19.32
N GLN A 56 19.23 7.21 -19.18
CA GLN A 56 20.63 7.43 -18.80
C GLN A 56 20.83 7.56 -17.28
N ILE A 57 19.76 7.63 -16.52
CA ILE A 57 19.81 7.78 -15.06
C ILE A 57 20.18 6.45 -14.41
N GLN A 58 21.17 6.46 -13.52
CA GLN A 58 21.60 5.25 -12.82
C GLN A 58 20.54 4.73 -11.85
N GLY A 59 20.41 3.41 -11.78
CA GLY A 59 19.51 2.73 -10.84
C GLY A 59 18.05 2.70 -11.28
N VAL A 60 17.75 3.03 -12.52
CA VAL A 60 16.42 2.79 -13.11
C VAL A 60 16.25 1.29 -13.34
N THR A 61 15.24 0.70 -12.72
CA THR A 61 14.90 -0.72 -12.86
C THR A 61 13.79 -0.93 -13.88
N GLN A 62 12.85 0.00 -13.94
CA GLN A 62 11.73 -0.05 -14.86
C GLN A 62 11.31 1.37 -15.23
N MET A 63 10.98 1.57 -16.50
CA MET A 63 10.38 2.80 -17.01
C MET A 63 9.19 2.43 -17.88
N THR A 64 8.06 3.08 -17.62
CA THR A 64 6.84 2.93 -18.41
C THR A 64 6.29 4.28 -18.75
N SER A 65 5.78 4.43 -19.96
CA SER A 65 5.12 5.65 -20.38
C SER A 65 3.71 5.36 -20.90
N LEU A 66 2.84 6.31 -20.69
CA LEU A 66 1.49 6.32 -21.22
C LEU A 66 1.29 7.64 -21.96
N SER A 67 0.96 7.54 -23.24
CA SER A 67 0.65 8.68 -24.09
C SER A 67 -0.83 8.64 -24.48
N ALA A 68 -1.53 9.71 -24.19
CA ALA A 68 -2.94 9.90 -24.49
C ALA A 68 -3.16 11.25 -25.16
N LEU A 69 -4.39 11.59 -25.52
CA LEU A 69 -4.74 12.87 -26.11
C LEU A 69 -4.28 14.03 -25.21
N GLY A 70 -3.30 14.79 -25.66
CA GLY A 70 -2.77 15.97 -24.96
C GLY A 70 -1.93 15.71 -23.71
N VAL A 71 -1.70 14.47 -23.31
CA VAL A 71 -0.98 14.14 -22.06
C VAL A 71 0.01 12.99 -22.28
N ALA A 72 1.20 13.14 -21.71
CA ALA A 72 2.15 12.05 -21.54
C ALA A 72 2.54 11.93 -20.06
N ALA A 73 2.53 10.70 -19.55
CA ALA A 73 3.02 10.39 -18.22
C ALA A 73 4.11 9.33 -18.30
N VAL A 74 5.27 9.61 -17.74
CA VAL A 74 6.40 8.67 -17.65
C VAL A 74 6.60 8.30 -16.19
N VAL A 75 6.52 7.02 -15.88
CA VAL A 75 6.75 6.48 -14.54
C VAL A 75 8.10 5.78 -14.52
N ILE A 76 8.98 6.23 -13.66
CA ILE A 76 10.35 5.75 -13.52
C ILE A 76 10.49 5.11 -12.14
N GLN A 77 10.73 3.81 -12.12
CA GLN A 77 10.99 3.07 -10.90
C GLN A 77 12.50 2.84 -10.74
N PHE A 78 13.00 3.11 -9.57
CA PHE A 78 14.40 2.95 -9.22
C PHE A 78 14.64 1.72 -8.37
N ASP A 79 15.90 1.32 -8.25
CA ASP A 79 16.33 0.29 -7.31
C ASP A 79 15.88 0.65 -5.88
N LEU A 80 15.43 -0.36 -5.15
CA LEU A 80 14.90 -0.16 -3.79
C LEU A 80 15.88 0.55 -2.85
N ASN A 81 17.19 0.41 -3.06
CA ASN A 81 18.21 1.06 -2.24
C ASN A 81 18.55 2.48 -2.69
N ARG A 82 17.97 2.94 -3.81
CA ARG A 82 18.22 4.29 -4.33
C ARG A 82 17.54 5.35 -3.47
N ASN A 83 18.28 6.38 -3.12
CA ASN A 83 17.70 7.54 -2.44
C ASN A 83 16.79 8.30 -3.42
N ILE A 84 15.52 8.48 -3.06
CA ILE A 84 14.50 9.09 -3.92
C ILE A 84 14.75 10.59 -4.15
N ASP A 85 15.40 11.29 -3.20
CA ASP A 85 15.71 12.71 -3.35
C ASP A 85 16.82 12.93 -4.37
N ALA A 86 17.85 12.11 -4.33
CA ALA A 86 18.90 12.11 -5.33
C ALA A 86 18.37 11.73 -6.72
N ALA A 87 17.49 10.71 -6.79
CA ALA A 87 16.83 10.33 -8.05
C ALA A 87 15.97 11.47 -8.61
N ALA A 88 15.27 12.21 -7.74
CA ALA A 88 14.46 13.36 -8.17
C ALA A 88 15.31 14.50 -8.76
N GLN A 89 16.51 14.74 -8.22
CA GLN A 89 17.45 15.71 -8.79
C GLN A 89 17.93 15.28 -10.17
N ASP A 90 18.25 13.99 -10.35
CA ASP A 90 18.67 13.45 -11.64
C ASP A 90 17.53 13.55 -12.68
N VAL A 91 16.29 13.24 -12.27
CA VAL A 91 15.10 13.37 -13.13
C VAL A 91 14.88 14.84 -13.51
N GLN A 92 15.03 15.79 -12.60
CA GLN A 92 14.90 17.21 -12.91
C GLN A 92 15.98 17.67 -13.89
N ALA A 93 17.20 17.22 -13.71
CA ALA A 93 18.29 17.51 -14.65
C ALA A 93 17.99 16.93 -16.03
N ALA A 94 17.47 15.71 -16.11
CA ALA A 94 17.07 15.07 -17.36
C ALA A 94 15.90 15.79 -18.05
N ILE A 95 14.89 16.26 -17.29
CA ILE A 95 13.80 17.11 -17.83
C ILE A 95 14.37 18.38 -18.45
N THR A 96 15.30 19.04 -17.74
CA THR A 96 15.93 20.26 -18.24
C THR A 96 16.73 19.99 -19.53
N ALA A 97 17.44 18.86 -19.59
CA ALA A 97 18.18 18.45 -20.79
C ALA A 97 17.24 18.16 -21.98
N ALA A 98 16.11 17.48 -21.71
CA ALA A 98 15.09 17.18 -22.71
C ALA A 98 14.41 18.44 -23.27
N GLY A 99 14.35 19.50 -22.49
CA GLY A 99 13.64 20.75 -22.86
C GLY A 99 14.08 21.36 -24.21
N LYS A 100 15.29 21.05 -24.66
CA LYS A 100 15.78 21.50 -25.96
C LYS A 100 15.15 20.74 -27.17
N THR A 101 14.64 19.56 -26.91
CA THR A 101 14.08 18.65 -27.92
C THR A 101 12.56 18.56 -27.86
N LEU A 102 11.97 19.10 -26.81
CA LEU A 102 10.52 19.15 -26.65
C LEU A 102 9.90 20.22 -27.59
N PRO A 103 8.63 20.03 -28.01
CA PRO A 103 7.89 21.03 -28.79
C PRO A 103 7.80 22.37 -28.05
N ARG A 104 7.90 23.47 -28.81
CA ARG A 104 7.82 24.83 -28.23
C ARG A 104 6.43 25.20 -27.77
N GLU A 105 5.45 24.50 -28.24
CA GLU A 105 4.02 24.65 -27.93
C GLU A 105 3.64 24.12 -26.55
N ILE A 106 4.57 23.47 -25.84
CA ILE A 106 4.37 23.05 -24.46
C ILE A 106 4.27 24.31 -23.60
N SER A 107 3.05 24.61 -23.14
CA SER A 107 2.76 25.82 -22.35
C SER A 107 3.35 25.78 -20.94
N THR A 108 3.48 24.59 -20.36
CA THR A 108 4.08 24.34 -19.04
C THR A 108 5.17 23.28 -19.14
N PRO A 109 6.37 23.53 -18.61
CA PRO A 109 7.43 22.53 -18.58
C PRO A 109 6.95 21.23 -17.91
N PRO A 110 7.45 20.05 -18.32
CA PRO A 110 7.14 18.80 -17.66
C PRO A 110 7.43 18.89 -16.17
N SER A 111 6.46 18.46 -15.38
CA SER A 111 6.56 18.43 -13.93
C SER A 111 6.78 17.00 -13.45
N TYR A 112 7.47 16.84 -12.31
CA TYR A 112 7.64 15.53 -11.69
C TYR A 112 7.10 15.54 -10.27
N ARG A 113 6.71 14.36 -9.82
CA ARG A 113 6.36 14.11 -8.43
C ARG A 113 6.94 12.76 -7.99
N LYS A 114 7.34 12.71 -6.72
CA LYS A 114 7.67 11.44 -6.08
C LYS A 114 6.35 10.72 -5.81
N VAL A 115 6.26 9.48 -6.20
CA VAL A 115 5.09 8.64 -5.96
C VAL A 115 5.55 7.33 -5.32
N ASN A 116 4.80 6.86 -4.36
CA ASN A 116 4.97 5.51 -3.88
C ASN A 116 3.73 4.72 -4.33
N PRO A 117 3.86 3.78 -5.29
CA PRO A 117 2.71 3.01 -5.77
C PRO A 117 2.00 2.20 -4.67
N ALA A 118 2.67 1.96 -3.55
CA ALA A 118 2.08 1.29 -2.40
C ALA A 118 1.22 2.22 -1.53
N ASP A 119 1.36 3.55 -1.68
CA ASP A 119 0.58 4.49 -0.89
C ASP A 119 -0.87 4.56 -1.37
N THR A 120 -1.77 4.42 -0.43
CA THR A 120 -3.21 4.56 -0.66
C THR A 120 -3.74 5.80 0.05
N GLN A 121 -4.85 6.34 -0.45
CA GLN A 121 -5.52 7.45 0.22
C GLN A 121 -5.94 7.02 1.63
N ILE A 122 -5.61 7.87 2.61
CA ILE A 122 -6.03 7.66 4.01
C ILE A 122 -7.42 8.25 4.27
N MET A 123 -7.79 9.28 3.52
CA MET A 123 -9.08 9.96 3.61
C MET A 123 -9.46 10.57 2.26
N ILE A 124 -10.75 10.53 1.94
CA ILE A 124 -11.32 11.26 0.80
C ILE A 124 -12.43 12.16 1.33
N LEU A 125 -12.28 13.45 1.08
CA LEU A 125 -13.32 14.45 1.32
C LEU A 125 -13.95 14.86 0.00
N SER A 126 -15.20 15.27 0.04
CA SER A 126 -15.90 15.86 -1.10
C SER A 126 -16.37 17.26 -0.75
N ALA A 127 -16.04 18.21 -1.60
CA ALA A 127 -16.60 19.56 -1.58
C ALA A 127 -17.60 19.68 -2.72
N ARG A 128 -18.85 20.00 -2.42
CA ARG A 128 -19.92 20.11 -3.40
C ARG A 128 -20.84 21.30 -3.12
N SER A 129 -21.57 21.74 -4.11
CA SER A 129 -22.60 22.74 -3.98
C SER A 129 -23.76 22.44 -4.94
N ASP A 130 -24.98 22.65 -4.49
CA ASP A 130 -26.16 22.53 -5.34
C ASP A 130 -26.50 23.87 -6.06
N THR A 131 -25.81 24.96 -5.71
CA THR A 131 -26.09 26.29 -6.24
C THR A 131 -24.90 26.94 -6.95
N LEU A 132 -23.68 26.67 -6.51
CA LEU A 132 -22.47 27.23 -7.11
C LEU A 132 -21.92 26.30 -8.22
N PRO A 133 -21.39 26.89 -9.30
CA PRO A 133 -20.70 26.11 -10.33
C PRO A 133 -19.49 25.37 -9.76
N LEU A 134 -19.17 24.19 -10.30
CA LEU A 134 -18.05 23.34 -9.82
C LEU A 134 -16.69 24.04 -9.87
N TYR A 135 -16.45 24.93 -10.86
CA TYR A 135 -15.17 25.65 -10.92
C TYR A 135 -14.99 26.62 -9.74
N VAL A 136 -16.08 27.17 -9.20
CA VAL A 136 -16.03 27.98 -7.97
C VAL A 136 -15.78 27.11 -6.75
N VAL A 137 -16.44 25.95 -6.67
CA VAL A 137 -16.20 24.98 -5.59
C VAL A 137 -14.74 24.48 -5.64
N ASN A 138 -14.22 24.23 -6.83
CA ASN A 138 -12.82 23.83 -7.03
C ASN A 138 -11.84 24.89 -6.54
N ASP A 139 -12.14 26.15 -6.77
CA ASP A 139 -11.29 27.26 -6.34
C ASP A 139 -11.12 27.29 -4.81
N TYR A 140 -12.22 27.14 -4.07
CA TYR A 140 -12.17 27.00 -2.61
C TYR A 140 -11.52 25.68 -2.16
N ALA A 141 -11.75 24.60 -2.87
CA ALA A 141 -11.16 23.30 -2.55
C ALA A 141 -9.63 23.32 -2.72
N ASP A 142 -9.13 23.93 -3.78
CA ASP A 142 -7.69 24.01 -4.09
C ASP A 142 -7.00 25.07 -3.22
N ASN A 143 -7.44 26.32 -3.34
CA ASN A 143 -6.73 27.45 -2.76
C ASN A 143 -6.90 27.57 -1.23
N PHE A 144 -7.89 26.90 -0.64
CA PHE A 144 -8.13 26.98 0.78
C PHE A 144 -8.09 25.62 1.47
N LEU A 145 -9.00 24.68 1.12
CA LEU A 145 -9.12 23.43 1.85
C LEU A 145 -7.85 22.56 1.68
N ALA A 146 -7.41 22.32 0.44
CA ALA A 146 -6.27 21.48 0.16
C ALA A 146 -4.97 22.02 0.75
N GLN A 147 -4.79 23.35 0.68
CA GLN A 147 -3.60 24.00 1.25
C GLN A 147 -3.55 23.90 2.77
N GLN A 148 -4.68 24.13 3.46
CA GLN A 148 -4.74 24.05 4.91
C GLN A 148 -4.53 22.60 5.39
N ILE A 149 -5.15 21.63 4.72
CA ILE A 149 -4.98 20.21 5.04
C ILE A 149 -3.53 19.76 4.76
N SER A 150 -2.89 20.26 3.71
CA SER A 150 -1.50 19.93 3.38
C SER A 150 -0.49 20.43 4.42
N GLN A 151 -0.85 21.43 5.24
CA GLN A 151 -0.01 21.96 6.32
C GLN A 151 -0.05 21.10 7.59
N ILE A 152 -0.99 20.18 7.70
CA ILE A 152 -1.10 19.26 8.83
C ILE A 152 0.13 18.35 8.86
N ARG A 153 0.73 18.20 10.02
CA ARG A 153 1.91 17.36 10.20
C ARG A 153 1.61 15.90 9.80
N GLY A 154 2.43 15.35 8.93
CA GLY A 154 2.28 13.98 8.45
C GLY A 154 1.44 13.83 7.17
N VAL A 155 0.73 14.86 6.73
CA VAL A 155 0.13 14.88 5.40
C VAL A 155 1.24 15.01 4.35
N GLY A 156 1.28 14.08 3.39
CA GLY A 156 2.25 14.07 2.31
C GLY A 156 1.82 14.91 1.13
N GLN A 157 0.57 14.73 0.72
CA GLN A 157 -0.05 15.51 -0.35
C GLN A 157 -1.57 15.43 -0.28
N VAL A 158 -2.23 16.42 -0.84
CA VAL A 158 -3.67 16.43 -1.10
C VAL A 158 -3.85 16.57 -2.60
N LEU A 159 -4.48 15.57 -3.23
CA LEU A 159 -4.77 15.60 -4.67
C LEU A 159 -6.25 15.89 -4.89
N LEU A 160 -6.51 16.75 -5.86
CA LEU A 160 -7.88 17.02 -6.27
C LEU A 160 -8.33 16.03 -7.34
N GLY A 161 -9.54 15.49 -7.18
CA GLY A 161 -10.20 14.67 -8.17
C GLY A 161 -11.33 15.44 -8.83
N GLY A 162 -11.45 15.33 -10.17
CA GLY A 162 -12.45 16.07 -10.93
C GLY A 162 -12.14 17.56 -11.02
N GLU A 163 -10.85 17.93 -11.03
CA GLU A 163 -10.39 19.32 -11.07
C GLU A 163 -11.07 20.12 -12.17
N GLN A 164 -11.64 21.25 -11.79
CA GLN A 164 -12.25 22.22 -12.69
C GLN A 164 -11.77 23.63 -12.30
N HIS A 165 -10.51 23.94 -12.63
CA HIS A 165 -9.98 25.28 -12.34
C HIS A 165 -10.79 26.36 -13.07
N PRO A 166 -11.04 27.52 -12.44
CA PRO A 166 -11.67 28.64 -13.11
C PRO A 166 -10.92 29.06 -14.36
N SER A 167 -11.61 29.50 -15.38
CA SER A 167 -11.06 30.05 -16.61
C SER A 167 -12.05 31.01 -17.25
N ILE A 168 -11.56 31.84 -18.13
CA ILE A 168 -12.39 32.65 -19.02
C ILE A 168 -12.35 31.98 -20.39
N ARG A 169 -13.51 31.54 -20.89
CA ARG A 169 -13.60 30.91 -22.22
C ARG A 169 -14.17 31.91 -23.20
N VAL A 170 -13.38 32.20 -24.21
CA VAL A 170 -13.80 33.01 -25.37
C VAL A 170 -14.25 32.05 -26.47
N GLN A 171 -15.55 31.95 -26.65
CA GLN A 171 -16.25 31.07 -27.56
C GLN A 171 -16.64 31.83 -28.81
N VAL A 172 -16.12 31.43 -29.97
CA VAL A 172 -16.25 32.20 -31.19
C VAL A 172 -17.02 31.45 -32.26
N ASP A 173 -17.83 32.17 -33.04
CA ASP A 173 -18.55 31.63 -34.20
C ASP A 173 -17.67 31.81 -35.44
N PRO A 174 -17.15 30.72 -36.06
CA PRO A 174 -16.32 30.83 -37.24
C PRO A 174 -17.00 31.48 -38.44
N ALA A 175 -18.32 31.36 -38.57
CA ALA A 175 -19.06 31.95 -39.67
C ALA A 175 -19.17 33.48 -39.53
N LYS A 176 -19.42 33.96 -38.30
CA LYS A 176 -19.39 35.41 -37.98
C LYS A 176 -18.00 35.99 -38.13
N LEU A 177 -16.97 35.27 -37.71
CA LEU A 177 -15.57 35.64 -37.91
C LEU A 177 -15.26 35.79 -39.40
N ALA A 178 -15.55 34.78 -40.21
CA ALA A 178 -15.31 34.81 -41.65
C ALA A 178 -16.07 35.94 -42.34
N SER A 179 -17.34 36.21 -41.99
CA SER A 179 -18.12 37.31 -42.54
C SER A 179 -17.52 38.68 -42.17
N SER A 180 -16.85 38.78 -41.02
CA SER A 180 -16.13 39.95 -40.56
C SER A 180 -14.71 40.06 -41.17
N GLY A 181 -14.26 39.07 -41.95
CA GLY A 181 -12.94 38.99 -42.50
C GLY A 181 -11.84 38.78 -41.47
N LEU A 182 -12.18 38.19 -40.31
CA LEU A 182 -11.27 37.86 -39.21
C LEU A 182 -10.99 36.36 -39.15
N THR A 183 -9.86 36.02 -38.54
CA THR A 183 -9.44 34.64 -38.30
C THR A 183 -9.35 34.35 -36.80
N LEU A 184 -9.36 33.07 -36.45
CA LEU A 184 -9.15 32.65 -35.02
C LEU A 184 -7.79 33.12 -34.52
N GLU A 185 -6.74 33.11 -35.32
CA GLU A 185 -5.41 33.55 -34.94
C GLU A 185 -5.36 35.07 -34.69
N GLU A 186 -6.13 35.90 -35.44
CA GLU A 186 -6.27 37.33 -35.14
C GLU A 186 -6.99 37.56 -33.79
N VAL A 187 -8.00 36.76 -33.48
CA VAL A 187 -8.67 36.78 -32.18
C VAL A 187 -7.67 36.40 -31.09
N ARG A 188 -6.94 35.31 -31.29
CA ARG A 188 -5.93 34.85 -30.33
C ARG A 188 -4.90 35.95 -30.05
N THR A 189 -4.31 36.49 -31.08
CA THR A 189 -3.27 37.54 -30.95
C THR A 189 -3.80 38.79 -30.24
N THR A 190 -5.03 39.17 -30.51
CA THR A 190 -5.67 40.33 -29.88
C THR A 190 -5.94 40.03 -28.41
N LEU A 191 -6.43 38.85 -28.04
CA LEU A 191 -6.66 38.46 -26.67
C LEU A 191 -5.36 38.45 -25.85
N VAL A 192 -4.27 37.91 -26.43
CA VAL A 192 -2.94 37.89 -25.77
C VAL A 192 -2.46 39.32 -25.50
N SER A 193 -2.66 40.24 -26.44
CA SER A 193 -2.19 41.62 -26.32
C SER A 193 -3.10 42.50 -25.45
N SER A 194 -4.35 42.09 -25.24
CA SER A 194 -5.35 42.87 -24.51
C SER A 194 -5.35 42.62 -23.00
N THR A 195 -4.72 41.56 -22.52
CA THR A 195 -4.53 41.27 -21.11
C THR A 195 -3.09 40.87 -20.87
N THR A 196 -2.39 41.68 -20.09
CA THR A 196 -0.97 41.45 -19.78
C THR A 196 -0.63 42.06 -18.42
N ILE A 197 0.36 41.50 -17.76
CA ILE A 197 1.01 42.17 -16.60
C ILE A 197 2.47 42.43 -16.98
N ALA A 198 2.83 43.71 -17.06
CA ALA A 198 4.20 44.12 -17.33
C ALA A 198 4.71 45.11 -16.27
N ALA A 199 5.99 45.06 -15.99
CA ALA A 199 6.63 46.04 -15.13
C ALA A 199 6.61 47.42 -15.80
N LYS A 200 6.12 48.41 -15.10
CA LYS A 200 5.92 49.79 -15.61
C LYS A 200 6.94 50.79 -15.07
N GLY A 201 7.68 50.39 -14.03
CA GLY A 201 8.69 51.23 -13.40
C GLY A 201 8.11 52.26 -12.41
N THR A 202 8.91 53.26 -12.10
CA THR A 202 8.60 54.29 -11.11
C THR A 202 8.91 55.69 -11.66
N VAL A 203 8.09 56.68 -11.28
CA VAL A 203 8.41 58.07 -11.50
C VAL A 203 8.99 58.60 -10.20
N ASN A 204 10.21 59.13 -10.26
CA ASN A 204 10.91 59.69 -9.12
C ASN A 204 10.89 61.20 -9.21
N THR A 205 10.36 61.87 -8.19
CA THR A 205 10.49 63.31 -7.98
C THR A 205 11.65 63.56 -6.98
N ASP A 206 11.94 64.80 -6.70
CA ASP A 206 13.04 65.14 -5.76
C ASP A 206 12.84 64.58 -4.34
N THR A 207 11.60 64.29 -3.97
CA THR A 207 11.25 63.83 -2.60
C THR A 207 10.42 62.59 -2.51
N THR A 208 9.84 62.08 -3.61
CA THR A 208 8.91 60.95 -3.61
C THR A 208 9.04 60.09 -4.86
N ALA A 209 8.91 58.77 -4.69
CA ALA A 209 8.85 57.82 -5.77
C ALA A 209 7.41 57.28 -5.91
N PHE A 210 6.86 57.39 -7.12
CA PHE A 210 5.53 56.87 -7.44
C PHE A 210 5.66 55.64 -8.31
N THR A 211 5.12 54.48 -7.84
CA THR A 211 5.01 53.30 -8.67
C THR A 211 3.90 53.50 -9.70
N ILE A 212 4.16 53.20 -10.95
CA ILE A 212 3.19 53.28 -12.04
C ILE A 212 2.31 52.05 -12.00
N ALA A 213 0.99 52.22 -11.86
CA ALA A 213 -0.01 51.16 -11.98
C ALA A 213 -0.93 51.42 -13.17
N ALA A 214 -1.41 50.40 -13.82
CA ALA A 214 -2.40 50.47 -14.92
C ALA A 214 -3.37 49.26 -14.80
N ASN A 215 -4.51 49.41 -15.43
CA ASN A 215 -5.54 48.36 -15.54
C ASN A 215 -5.30 47.47 -16.78
N ASP A 216 -4.12 46.99 -16.91
CA ASP A 216 -3.64 46.21 -18.08
C ASP A 216 -4.05 44.74 -18.06
N GLN A 217 -4.50 44.26 -16.91
CA GLN A 217 -5.02 42.90 -16.76
C GLN A 217 -6.55 42.87 -16.69
N ILE A 218 -7.17 41.99 -17.41
CA ILE A 218 -8.61 41.71 -17.34
C ILE A 218 -8.77 40.37 -16.60
N ILE A 219 -9.52 40.44 -15.49
CA ILE A 219 -9.71 39.28 -14.60
C ILE A 219 -11.13 38.69 -14.67
N ASP A 220 -12.07 39.41 -15.22
CA ASP A 220 -13.48 39.01 -15.36
C ASP A 220 -13.83 38.74 -16.84
N ALA A 221 -14.83 37.88 -17.06
CA ALA A 221 -15.22 37.49 -18.43
C ALA A 221 -15.94 38.62 -19.18
N GLU A 222 -16.73 39.45 -18.49
CA GLU A 222 -17.55 40.49 -19.13
C GLU A 222 -16.72 41.52 -19.89
N PRO A 223 -15.63 42.10 -19.36
CA PRO A 223 -14.79 43.02 -20.11
C PRO A 223 -14.11 42.40 -21.37
N PHE A 224 -13.93 41.06 -21.43
CA PHE A 224 -13.43 40.40 -22.62
C PHE A 224 -14.41 40.53 -23.80
N ASN A 225 -15.71 40.59 -23.53
CA ASN A 225 -16.72 40.80 -24.58
C ASN A 225 -16.59 42.18 -25.25
N ASP A 226 -15.96 43.15 -24.58
CA ASP A 226 -15.79 44.50 -25.09
C ASP A 226 -14.47 44.71 -25.83
N ILE A 227 -13.58 43.75 -25.84
CA ILE A 227 -12.31 43.85 -26.55
C ILE A 227 -12.55 44.04 -28.07
N VAL A 228 -11.90 45.03 -28.63
CA VAL A 228 -11.97 45.36 -30.05
C VAL A 228 -10.98 44.49 -30.82
N LEU A 229 -11.49 43.59 -31.62
CA LEU A 229 -10.69 42.66 -32.43
C LEU A 229 -10.10 43.36 -33.67
N ALA A 230 -10.90 44.24 -34.32
CA ALA A 230 -10.46 45.01 -35.48
C ALA A 230 -11.42 46.19 -35.72
N TYR A 231 -10.96 47.15 -36.54
CA TYR A 231 -11.80 48.20 -37.13
C TYR A 231 -12.06 47.94 -38.58
N ARG A 232 -13.32 47.75 -38.97
CA ARG A 232 -13.71 47.48 -40.37
C ARG A 232 -15.01 48.24 -40.70
N ASN A 233 -15.11 48.73 -41.96
CA ASN A 233 -16.28 49.44 -42.47
C ASN A 233 -16.69 50.67 -41.59
N GLY A 234 -15.72 51.32 -40.92
CA GLY A 234 -15.96 52.45 -40.07
C GLY A 234 -16.42 52.17 -38.66
N GLY A 235 -16.46 50.89 -38.22
CA GLY A 235 -16.85 50.51 -36.84
C GLY A 235 -15.89 49.48 -36.21
N PRO A 236 -15.88 49.42 -34.85
CA PRO A 236 -15.14 48.40 -34.12
C PRO A 236 -15.92 47.06 -34.14
N ILE A 237 -15.23 46.00 -34.43
CA ILE A 237 -15.72 44.61 -34.29
C ILE A 237 -15.20 44.13 -32.93
N ARG A 238 -16.10 43.76 -32.03
CA ARG A 238 -15.79 43.29 -30.67
C ARG A 238 -15.97 41.81 -30.55
N VAL A 239 -15.42 41.21 -29.47
CA VAL A 239 -15.61 39.79 -29.15
C VAL A 239 -17.10 39.42 -29.15
N ARG A 240 -17.96 40.24 -28.52
CA ARG A 240 -19.43 40.04 -28.49
C ARG A 240 -20.10 39.95 -29.88
N ASP A 241 -19.50 40.53 -30.88
CA ASP A 241 -20.07 40.53 -32.26
C ASP A 241 -19.85 39.21 -32.98
N VAL A 242 -18.79 38.52 -32.60
CA VAL A 242 -18.34 37.27 -33.26
C VAL A 242 -18.47 36.07 -32.35
N GLY A 243 -18.74 36.30 -31.04
CA GLY A 243 -18.84 35.24 -30.07
C GLY A 243 -19.22 35.71 -28.67
N GLN A 244 -18.74 35.04 -27.62
CA GLN A 244 -18.94 35.44 -26.22
C GLN A 244 -17.78 35.00 -25.34
N ALA A 245 -17.47 35.78 -24.33
CA ALA A 245 -16.59 35.38 -23.24
C ALA A 245 -17.41 35.03 -22.00
N ILE A 246 -17.18 33.86 -21.44
CA ILE A 246 -17.91 33.36 -20.26
C ILE A 246 -16.94 32.81 -19.21
N PRO A 247 -17.28 32.91 -17.91
CA PRO A 247 -16.57 32.17 -16.87
C PRO A 247 -16.97 30.71 -16.94
N ALA A 248 -15.99 29.81 -16.95
CA ALA A 248 -16.21 28.37 -17.04
C ALA A 248 -15.02 27.58 -16.51
N ALA A 249 -15.13 26.26 -16.49
CA ALA A 249 -14.02 25.38 -16.12
C ALA A 249 -12.94 25.33 -17.23
N SER A 250 -11.67 25.23 -16.83
CA SER A 250 -10.53 25.10 -17.75
C SER A 250 -10.49 23.73 -18.43
N ASP A 251 -10.94 22.68 -17.75
CA ASP A 251 -11.15 21.35 -18.32
C ASP A 251 -12.62 20.95 -18.11
N ARG A 252 -13.34 20.73 -19.20
CA ARG A 252 -14.75 20.29 -19.17
C ARG A 252 -14.90 18.77 -19.20
N ASN A 253 -13.83 18.05 -19.47
CA ASN A 253 -13.86 16.60 -19.65
C ASN A 253 -13.72 15.86 -18.32
N SER A 254 -13.03 16.47 -17.34
CA SER A 254 -12.87 15.90 -16.01
C SER A 254 -14.04 16.30 -15.10
N ILE A 255 -14.63 15.32 -14.43
CA ILE A 255 -15.64 15.53 -13.39
C ILE A 255 -15.53 14.44 -12.35
N SER A 256 -15.89 14.75 -11.12
CA SER A 256 -16.04 13.75 -10.06
C SER A 256 -17.42 13.80 -9.42
N TYR A 257 -17.80 12.67 -8.87
CA TYR A 257 -19.08 12.48 -8.24
C TYR A 257 -18.93 11.87 -6.85
N GLN A 258 -19.79 12.31 -5.96
CA GLN A 258 -20.09 11.67 -4.69
C GLN A 258 -21.52 11.17 -4.74
N ASN A 259 -21.71 9.84 -4.70
CA ASN A 259 -23.06 9.24 -4.75
C ASN A 259 -23.91 9.81 -5.90
N ASN A 260 -23.36 9.85 -7.09
CA ASN A 260 -23.93 10.43 -8.32
C ASN A 260 -24.21 11.95 -8.30
N LYS A 261 -23.76 12.67 -7.27
CA LYS A 261 -23.81 14.13 -7.24
C LYS A 261 -22.46 14.73 -7.58
N PRO A 262 -22.39 15.75 -8.47
CA PRO A 262 -21.12 16.38 -8.81
C PRO A 262 -20.46 17.02 -7.60
N GLY A 263 -19.14 16.88 -7.47
CA GLY A 263 -18.37 17.47 -6.38
C GLY A 263 -16.87 17.37 -6.68
N ILE A 264 -16.06 18.11 -5.96
CA ILE A 264 -14.60 18.05 -6.03
C ILE A 264 -14.10 17.16 -4.92
N LEU A 265 -13.30 16.14 -5.26
CA LEU A 265 -12.73 15.19 -4.31
C LEU A 265 -11.37 15.71 -3.84
N LEU A 266 -11.11 15.66 -2.52
CA LEU A 266 -9.81 15.91 -1.91
C LEU A 266 -9.29 14.57 -1.39
N GLU A 267 -8.31 14.02 -2.10
CA GLU A 267 -7.68 12.73 -1.79
C GLU A 267 -6.43 12.99 -0.94
N VAL A 268 -6.47 12.62 0.33
CA VAL A 268 -5.39 12.86 1.28
C VAL A 268 -4.47 11.65 1.35
N TYR A 269 -3.16 11.89 1.19
CA TYR A 269 -2.09 10.90 1.31
C TYR A 269 -1.18 11.26 2.47
N LYS A 270 -0.68 10.25 3.18
CA LYS A 270 0.25 10.45 4.29
C LYS A 270 1.69 10.61 3.82
N GLN A 271 2.52 11.22 4.66
CA GLN A 271 3.97 11.12 4.52
C GLN A 271 4.45 9.72 4.93
N PRO A 272 5.56 9.23 4.36
CA PRO A 272 6.22 8.03 4.83
C PRO A 272 6.47 8.09 6.35
N GLY A 273 6.17 6.99 7.06
CA GLY A 273 6.36 6.89 8.51
C GLY A 273 5.37 7.67 9.38
N ALA A 274 4.39 8.37 8.80
CA ALA A 274 3.44 9.16 9.57
C ALA A 274 2.29 8.29 10.12
N ASN A 275 1.76 8.69 11.28
CA ASN A 275 0.64 8.03 11.96
C ASN A 275 -0.69 8.38 11.27
N VAL A 276 -1.30 7.40 10.59
CA VAL A 276 -2.55 7.58 9.84
C VAL A 276 -3.69 8.05 10.75
N VAL A 277 -3.78 7.48 11.95
CA VAL A 277 -4.86 7.74 12.89
C VAL A 277 -4.80 9.19 13.39
N GLU A 278 -3.61 9.64 13.76
CA GLU A 278 -3.38 11.01 14.25
C GLU A 278 -3.69 12.05 13.17
N ILE A 279 -3.22 11.82 11.93
CA ILE A 279 -3.48 12.73 10.80
C ILE A 279 -4.98 12.89 10.56
N VAL A 280 -5.72 11.78 10.47
CA VAL A 280 -7.16 11.85 10.18
C VAL A 280 -7.94 12.47 11.32
N ASP A 281 -7.55 12.23 12.58
CA ASP A 281 -8.16 12.88 13.74
C ASP A 281 -7.90 14.39 13.72
N GLU A 282 -6.70 14.83 13.37
CA GLU A 282 -6.36 16.25 13.26
C GLU A 282 -7.13 16.92 12.13
N ILE A 283 -7.27 16.26 10.97
CA ILE A 283 -8.10 16.72 9.86
C ILE A 283 -9.55 16.89 10.33
N LYS A 284 -10.13 15.88 10.98
CA LYS A 284 -11.51 15.94 11.50
C LYS A 284 -11.71 17.04 12.52
N ALA A 285 -10.75 17.25 13.40
CA ALA A 285 -10.79 18.34 14.39
C ALA A 285 -10.72 19.72 13.73
N MET A 286 -10.01 19.84 12.61
CA MET A 286 -9.87 21.08 11.86
C MET A 286 -11.06 21.34 10.92
N LEU A 287 -11.74 20.32 10.41
CA LEU A 287 -12.83 20.44 9.43
C LEU A 287 -13.91 21.47 9.83
N PRO A 288 -14.45 21.51 11.07
CA PRO A 288 -15.47 22.50 11.44
C PRO A 288 -14.99 23.93 11.30
N ARG A 289 -13.70 24.18 11.59
CA ARG A 289 -13.07 25.49 11.43
C ARG A 289 -12.85 25.83 9.95
N LEU A 290 -12.45 24.86 9.15
CA LEU A 290 -12.25 25.04 7.71
C LEU A 290 -13.59 25.35 7.02
N THR A 291 -14.62 24.56 7.30
CA THR A 291 -15.94 24.75 6.70
C THR A 291 -16.57 26.09 7.08
N ALA A 292 -16.30 26.62 8.27
CA ALA A 292 -16.79 27.93 8.68
C ALA A 292 -16.21 29.10 7.85
N ASN A 293 -15.07 28.90 7.20
CA ASN A 293 -14.40 29.91 6.35
C ASN A 293 -14.71 29.75 4.86
N VAL A 294 -15.51 28.76 4.50
CA VAL A 294 -15.94 28.50 3.13
C VAL A 294 -17.40 28.96 2.99
N PRO A 295 -17.86 29.45 1.81
CA PRO A 295 -19.26 29.85 1.64
C PRO A 295 -20.22 28.75 2.10
N PRO A 296 -21.30 29.10 2.83
CA PRO A 296 -22.26 28.09 3.35
C PRO A 296 -22.93 27.23 2.30
N ALA A 297 -22.87 27.67 1.04
CA ALA A 297 -23.37 26.89 -0.10
C ALA A 297 -22.45 25.70 -0.49
N ILE A 298 -21.24 25.63 0.04
CA ILE A 298 -20.29 24.53 -0.20
C ILE A 298 -20.36 23.57 0.99
N GLU A 299 -20.84 22.37 0.73
CA GLU A 299 -20.87 21.29 1.70
C GLU A 299 -19.60 20.45 1.59
N VAL A 300 -18.91 20.25 2.72
CA VAL A 300 -17.71 19.37 2.78
C VAL A 300 -18.06 18.14 3.60
N THR A 301 -17.96 16.96 2.97
CA THR A 301 -18.29 15.68 3.59
C THR A 301 -17.16 14.68 3.46
N THR A 302 -17.03 13.78 4.44
CA THR A 302 -16.09 12.66 4.38
C THR A 302 -16.74 11.48 3.66
N ILE A 303 -16.10 11.00 2.58
CA ILE A 303 -16.53 9.82 1.83
C ILE A 303 -15.80 8.58 2.33
N LEU A 304 -14.49 8.66 2.39
CA LEU A 304 -13.62 7.58 2.83
C LEU A 304 -12.82 8.01 4.06
N ASP A 305 -12.85 7.17 5.06
CA ASP A 305 -11.99 7.24 6.24
C ASP A 305 -11.48 5.83 6.53
N ARG A 306 -10.16 5.66 6.53
CA ARG A 306 -9.53 4.36 6.79
C ARG A 306 -9.26 4.10 8.28
N THR A 307 -9.43 5.10 9.14
CA THR A 307 -9.08 4.94 10.56
C THR A 307 -9.96 3.97 11.33
N PRO A 308 -11.29 3.85 11.06
CA PRO A 308 -12.10 2.84 11.76
C PRO A 308 -11.57 1.42 11.55
N THR A 309 -11.18 1.09 10.32
CA THR A 309 -10.65 -0.23 9.98
C THR A 309 -9.29 -0.48 10.63
N ILE A 310 -8.41 0.53 10.64
CA ILE A 310 -7.09 0.46 11.29
C ILE A 310 -7.27 0.29 12.81
N ARG A 311 -8.15 1.07 13.44
CA ARG A 311 -8.44 0.99 14.88
C ARG A 311 -9.03 -0.37 15.26
N ALA A 312 -9.98 -0.87 14.46
CA ALA A 312 -10.59 -2.17 14.69
C ALA A 312 -9.55 -3.30 14.60
N SER A 313 -8.66 -3.25 13.59
CA SER A 313 -7.57 -4.21 13.47
C SER A 313 -6.59 -4.14 14.63
N LEU A 314 -6.23 -2.95 15.09
CA LEU A 314 -5.35 -2.76 16.26
C LEU A 314 -5.98 -3.31 17.53
N ALA A 315 -7.24 -2.97 17.81
CA ALA A 315 -7.97 -3.44 18.99
C ALA A 315 -8.11 -4.98 19.00
N ASP A 316 -8.36 -5.59 17.83
CA ASP A 316 -8.45 -7.04 17.72
C ASP A 316 -7.10 -7.73 17.99
N VAL A 317 -5.99 -7.13 17.57
CA VAL A 317 -4.65 -7.65 17.89
C VAL A 317 -4.29 -7.43 19.37
N GLU A 318 -4.63 -6.28 19.95
CA GLU A 318 -4.44 -6.05 21.39
C GLU A 318 -5.21 -7.07 22.21
N PHE A 319 -6.46 -7.35 21.84
CA PHE A 319 -7.27 -8.39 22.49
C PHE A 319 -6.63 -9.78 22.31
N THR A 320 -6.19 -10.10 21.08
CA THR A 320 -5.50 -11.37 20.76
C THR A 320 -4.23 -11.54 21.58
N LEU A 321 -3.43 -10.48 21.72
CA LEU A 321 -2.21 -10.48 22.52
C LEU A 321 -2.51 -10.69 24.01
N GLY A 322 -3.51 -10.00 24.53
CA GLY A 322 -3.97 -10.17 25.92
C GLY A 322 -4.47 -11.60 26.16
N LEU A 323 -5.30 -12.13 25.26
CA LEU A 323 -5.80 -13.51 25.34
C LEU A 323 -4.65 -14.52 25.25
N THR A 324 -3.68 -14.30 24.38
CA THR A 324 -2.48 -15.14 24.23
C THR A 324 -1.70 -15.19 25.56
N ILE A 325 -1.43 -14.04 26.16
CA ILE A 325 -0.74 -13.98 27.46
C ILE A 325 -1.54 -14.75 28.53
N ALA A 326 -2.84 -14.55 28.59
CA ALA A 326 -3.71 -15.23 29.54
C ALA A 326 -3.70 -16.76 29.37
N LEU A 327 -3.80 -17.24 28.11
CA LEU A 327 -3.74 -18.66 27.81
C LEU A 327 -2.38 -19.28 28.17
N VAL A 328 -1.29 -18.56 27.83
CA VAL A 328 0.06 -19.00 28.16
C VAL A 328 0.26 -19.10 29.68
N VAL A 329 -0.17 -18.10 30.46
CA VAL A 329 -0.12 -18.14 31.92
C VAL A 329 -0.97 -19.28 32.46
N LEU A 330 -2.12 -19.55 31.86
CA LEU A 330 -2.98 -20.68 32.24
C LEU A 330 -2.28 -22.03 32.05
N VAL A 331 -1.61 -22.22 30.92
CA VAL A 331 -0.81 -23.43 30.65
C VAL A 331 0.30 -23.60 31.65
N ILE A 332 1.04 -22.54 31.93
CA ILE A 332 2.10 -22.58 32.95
C ILE A 332 1.54 -22.98 34.31
N LEU A 333 0.39 -22.43 34.71
CA LEU A 333 -0.28 -22.78 35.94
C LEU A 333 -0.68 -24.26 36.00
N LEU A 334 -1.17 -24.81 34.88
CA LEU A 334 -1.57 -26.22 34.79
C LEU A 334 -0.36 -27.16 34.95
N PHE A 335 0.78 -26.79 34.36
CA PHE A 335 1.99 -27.63 34.42
C PHE A 335 2.78 -27.47 35.70
N LEU A 336 3.05 -26.21 36.13
CA LEU A 336 3.85 -25.96 37.34
C LEU A 336 3.04 -26.12 38.64
N ARG A 337 1.71 -25.90 38.60
CA ARG A 337 0.78 -26.08 39.72
C ARG A 337 1.13 -25.28 40.97
N TYR A 338 1.98 -24.25 40.82
CA TYR A 338 2.45 -23.38 41.89
C TYR A 338 2.31 -21.93 41.49
N LEU A 339 1.47 -21.17 42.19
CA LEU A 339 1.10 -19.81 41.81
C LEU A 339 2.30 -18.88 41.63
N TRP A 340 3.27 -18.95 42.54
CA TRP A 340 4.46 -18.09 42.44
C TRP A 340 5.36 -18.49 41.28
N ALA A 341 5.50 -19.78 40.96
CA ALA A 341 6.24 -20.24 39.80
C ALA A 341 5.54 -19.83 38.50
N THR A 342 4.21 -19.69 38.50
CA THR A 342 3.42 -19.20 37.37
C THR A 342 3.52 -17.67 37.25
N PHE A 343 3.53 -16.96 38.36
CA PHE A 343 3.58 -15.50 38.41
C PHE A 343 4.88 -14.96 37.79
N ILE A 344 6.00 -15.65 38.00
CA ILE A 344 7.31 -15.21 37.53
C ILE A 344 7.36 -15.14 35.98
N PRO A 345 7.07 -16.20 35.22
CA PRO A 345 6.96 -16.08 33.75
C PRO A 345 5.85 -15.11 33.31
N GLY A 346 4.75 -15.03 34.08
CA GLY A 346 3.67 -14.08 33.83
C GLY A 346 4.09 -12.61 33.88
N VAL A 347 5.14 -12.27 34.64
CA VAL A 347 5.71 -10.92 34.73
C VAL A 347 6.81 -10.71 33.67
N THR A 348 7.57 -11.76 33.32
CA THR A 348 8.67 -11.65 32.36
C THR A 348 8.17 -11.34 30.94
N VAL A 349 6.99 -11.87 30.56
CA VAL A 349 6.40 -11.65 29.22
C VAL A 349 6.06 -10.17 28.95
N PRO A 350 5.24 -9.51 29.79
CA PRO A 350 4.96 -8.09 29.57
C PRO A 350 6.24 -7.23 29.57
N LEU A 351 7.22 -7.57 30.40
CA LEU A 351 8.47 -6.83 30.46
C LEU A 351 9.31 -7.02 29.19
N ALA A 352 9.35 -8.21 28.62
CA ALA A 352 10.03 -8.47 27.34
C ALA A 352 9.33 -7.73 26.19
N LEU A 353 7.99 -7.72 26.16
CA LEU A 353 7.22 -6.97 25.17
C LEU A 353 7.47 -5.45 25.28
N LEU A 354 7.51 -4.90 26.49
CA LEU A 354 7.87 -3.49 26.68
C LEU A 354 9.28 -3.20 26.17
N GLY A 355 10.23 -4.10 26.40
CA GLY A 355 11.57 -3.98 25.84
C GLY A 355 11.58 -4.03 24.32
N SER A 356 10.68 -4.80 23.72
CA SER A 356 10.51 -4.86 22.26
C SER A 356 9.97 -3.54 21.69
N PHE A 357 9.03 -2.87 22.37
CA PHE A 357 8.56 -1.54 21.94
C PHE A 357 9.69 -0.50 21.97
N ALA A 358 10.56 -0.57 22.99
CA ALA A 358 11.74 0.30 23.02
C ALA A 358 12.68 0.05 21.81
N ALA A 359 12.90 -1.22 21.45
CA ALA A 359 13.71 -1.58 20.29
C ALA A 359 13.05 -1.13 18.98
N MET A 360 11.74 -1.32 18.83
CA MET A 360 10.97 -0.86 17.67
C MET A 360 11.10 0.66 17.49
N TYR A 361 10.97 1.42 18.56
CA TYR A 361 11.12 2.87 18.54
C TYR A 361 12.53 3.30 18.08
N LEU A 362 13.58 2.68 18.62
CA LEU A 362 14.97 2.96 18.23
C LEU A 362 15.27 2.59 16.77
N LEU A 363 14.56 1.61 16.22
CA LEU A 363 14.71 1.16 14.84
C LEU A 363 13.77 1.90 13.87
N ASN A 364 12.97 2.86 14.36
CA ASN A 364 11.94 3.59 13.61
C ASN A 364 10.92 2.67 12.94
N PHE A 365 10.48 1.63 13.64
CA PHE A 365 9.43 0.73 13.18
C PHE A 365 8.05 1.23 13.55
N SER A 366 7.03 0.73 12.83
CA SER A 366 5.63 1.05 13.08
C SER A 366 4.92 -0.02 13.89
N LEU A 367 3.82 0.38 14.54
CA LEU A 367 2.81 -0.55 15.03
C LEU A 367 1.87 -0.88 13.88
N ASP A 368 2.08 -2.02 13.28
CA ASP A 368 1.34 -2.51 12.13
C ASP A 368 0.95 -3.98 12.31
N ASN A 369 0.15 -4.52 11.39
CA ASN A 369 -0.31 -5.90 11.48
C ASN A 369 0.84 -6.92 11.55
N LEU A 370 1.96 -6.70 10.84
CA LEU A 370 3.08 -7.65 10.85
C LEU A 370 3.90 -7.56 12.14
N SER A 371 4.17 -6.35 12.62
CA SER A 371 4.90 -6.13 13.88
C SER A 371 4.12 -6.64 15.08
N LEU A 372 2.79 -6.46 15.09
CA LEU A 372 1.91 -6.99 16.14
C LEU A 372 1.79 -8.52 16.11
N MET A 373 1.77 -9.11 14.89
CA MET A 373 1.87 -10.57 14.72
C MET A 373 3.21 -11.09 15.26
N ALA A 374 4.31 -10.38 14.99
CA ALA A 374 5.63 -10.70 15.53
C ALA A 374 5.62 -10.72 17.05
N LEU A 375 5.02 -9.72 17.68
CA LEU A 375 4.87 -9.66 19.15
C LEU A 375 4.03 -10.81 19.70
N THR A 376 2.90 -11.11 19.04
CA THR A 376 2.02 -12.20 19.47
C THR A 376 2.73 -13.57 19.41
N ILE A 377 3.48 -13.83 18.33
CA ILE A 377 4.29 -15.04 18.21
C ILE A 377 5.42 -15.05 19.23
N SER A 378 6.05 -13.90 19.46
CA SER A 378 7.13 -13.74 20.43
C SER A 378 6.71 -14.11 21.85
N VAL A 379 5.43 -13.93 22.24
CA VAL A 379 4.93 -14.36 23.57
C VAL A 379 5.23 -15.83 23.81
N GLY A 380 5.01 -16.68 22.82
CA GLY A 380 5.30 -18.11 22.94
C GLY A 380 6.79 -18.41 23.14
N PHE A 381 7.66 -17.72 22.41
CA PHE A 381 9.11 -17.89 22.52
C PHE A 381 9.71 -17.28 23.80
N VAL A 382 9.21 -16.10 24.19
CA VAL A 382 9.65 -15.37 25.37
C VAL A 382 9.35 -16.14 26.65
N VAL A 383 8.21 -16.81 26.69
CA VAL A 383 7.79 -17.62 27.84
C VAL A 383 8.71 -18.83 28.04
N ASP A 384 9.17 -19.45 26.98
CA ASP A 384 10.01 -20.64 27.02
C ASP A 384 11.27 -20.42 27.87
N ASP A 385 12.01 -19.34 27.62
CA ASP A 385 13.20 -19.00 28.40
C ASP A 385 12.93 -18.91 29.92
N ALA A 386 11.85 -18.22 30.28
CA ALA A 386 11.47 -18.05 31.66
C ALA A 386 11.01 -19.36 32.33
N ILE A 387 10.26 -20.20 31.60
CA ILE A 387 9.79 -21.50 32.09
C ILE A 387 10.96 -22.42 32.41
N VAL A 388 11.92 -22.55 31.48
CA VAL A 388 13.07 -23.44 31.66
C VAL A 388 13.92 -23.01 32.85
N VAL A 389 14.10 -21.71 33.09
CA VAL A 389 14.82 -21.18 34.23
C VAL A 389 14.06 -21.47 35.55
N VAL A 390 12.76 -21.15 35.59
CA VAL A 390 11.93 -21.33 36.80
C VAL A 390 11.79 -22.80 37.14
N GLU A 391 11.58 -23.66 36.13
CA GLU A 391 11.46 -25.11 36.37
C GLU A 391 12.75 -25.71 36.94
N ASN A 392 13.91 -25.33 36.39
CA ASN A 392 15.19 -25.82 36.88
C ASN A 392 15.47 -25.35 38.32
N ILE A 393 15.21 -24.08 38.61
CA ILE A 393 15.34 -23.55 40.00
C ILE A 393 14.36 -24.26 40.94
N HIS A 394 13.13 -24.52 40.49
CA HIS A 394 12.13 -25.23 41.30
C HIS A 394 12.58 -26.63 41.64
N ARG A 395 13.19 -27.37 40.72
CA ARG A 395 13.77 -28.68 40.93
C ARG A 395 14.87 -28.67 42.02
N HIS A 396 15.75 -27.65 41.99
CA HIS A 396 16.77 -27.47 43.05
C HIS A 396 16.16 -27.20 44.42
N ILE A 397 15.08 -26.42 44.52
CA ILE A 397 14.35 -26.16 45.74
C ILE A 397 13.67 -27.44 46.25
N GLU A 398 13.08 -28.25 45.37
CA GLU A 398 12.48 -29.54 45.71
C GLU A 398 13.53 -30.54 46.23
N ASN A 399 14.73 -30.47 45.74
CA ASN A 399 15.86 -31.27 46.18
C ASN A 399 16.44 -30.79 47.54
N GLY A 400 15.84 -29.76 48.15
CA GLY A 400 16.19 -29.30 49.52
C GLY A 400 17.20 -28.16 49.59
N GLU A 401 17.60 -27.57 48.42
CA GLU A 401 18.50 -26.40 48.43
C GLU A 401 17.77 -25.15 48.95
N ALA A 402 18.49 -24.27 49.63
CA ALA A 402 17.94 -22.97 50.03
C ALA A 402 17.56 -22.13 48.78
N PRO A 403 16.44 -21.39 48.78
CA PRO A 403 15.93 -20.69 47.61
C PRO A 403 16.95 -19.79 46.92
N TYR A 404 17.83 -19.14 47.65
CA TYR A 404 18.89 -18.30 47.07
C TYR A 404 19.97 -19.15 46.37
N GLU A 405 20.45 -20.22 47.01
CA GLU A 405 21.44 -21.12 46.43
C GLU A 405 20.84 -21.88 45.24
N ALA A 406 19.62 -22.36 45.34
CA ALA A 406 18.88 -22.99 44.25
C ALA A 406 18.73 -22.05 43.06
N ALA A 407 18.46 -20.74 43.27
CA ALA A 407 18.39 -19.77 42.19
C ALA A 407 19.73 -19.54 41.53
N VAL A 408 20.84 -19.46 42.30
CA VAL A 408 22.20 -19.28 41.75
C VAL A 408 22.65 -20.53 41.00
N ASN A 409 22.50 -21.71 41.58
CA ASN A 409 22.92 -22.97 41.00
C ASN A 409 22.07 -23.32 39.78
N GLY A 410 20.74 -23.21 39.86
CA GLY A 410 19.83 -23.47 38.77
C GLY A 410 20.02 -22.52 37.60
N ALA A 411 20.22 -21.22 37.84
CA ALA A 411 20.52 -20.25 36.79
C ALA A 411 21.89 -20.52 36.14
N ARG A 412 22.89 -20.95 36.92
CA ARG A 412 24.22 -21.28 36.40
C ARG A 412 24.18 -22.53 35.52
N GLU A 413 23.47 -23.56 35.96
CA GLU A 413 23.29 -24.81 35.21
C GLU A 413 22.63 -24.57 33.85
N ILE A 414 21.58 -23.77 33.81
CA ILE A 414 20.75 -23.61 32.62
C ILE A 414 21.14 -22.41 31.76
N GLY A 415 21.98 -21.50 32.26
CA GLY A 415 22.29 -20.24 31.58
C GLY A 415 22.83 -20.40 30.19
N PHE A 416 23.75 -21.35 29.98
CA PHE A 416 24.28 -21.65 28.64
C PHE A 416 23.18 -22.23 27.74
N THR A 417 22.28 -23.05 28.28
CA THR A 417 21.18 -23.64 27.51
C THR A 417 20.22 -22.58 27.03
N VAL A 418 19.83 -21.63 27.89
CA VAL A 418 18.93 -20.50 27.52
C VAL A 418 19.58 -19.64 26.43
N LEU A 419 20.86 -19.27 26.59
CA LEU A 419 21.57 -18.53 25.54
C LEU A 419 21.61 -19.31 24.21
N SER A 420 21.89 -20.61 24.27
CA SER A 420 21.92 -21.47 23.08
C SER A 420 20.57 -21.53 22.36
N ILE A 421 19.47 -21.67 23.15
CA ILE A 421 18.11 -21.67 22.60
C ILE A 421 17.81 -20.31 21.96
N SER A 422 18.07 -19.20 22.66
CA SER A 422 17.82 -17.86 22.14
C SER A 422 18.61 -17.59 20.86
N PHE A 423 19.91 -17.97 20.80
CA PHE A 423 20.71 -17.86 19.56
C PHE A 423 20.16 -18.73 18.43
N SER A 424 19.71 -19.95 18.74
CA SER A 424 19.11 -20.84 17.73
C SER A 424 17.80 -20.27 17.19
N LEU A 425 16.95 -19.69 18.04
CA LEU A 425 15.72 -19.03 17.63
C LEU A 425 16.00 -17.79 16.76
N ILE A 426 16.96 -16.96 17.16
CA ILE A 426 17.38 -15.81 16.37
C ILE A 426 17.91 -16.26 15.00
N ALA A 427 18.70 -17.34 14.96
CA ALA A 427 19.27 -17.86 13.73
C ALA A 427 18.20 -18.30 12.71
N VAL A 428 17.02 -18.73 13.16
CA VAL A 428 15.87 -19.05 12.29
C VAL A 428 15.38 -17.84 11.50
N PHE A 429 15.51 -16.63 12.05
CA PHE A 429 15.06 -15.39 11.39
C PHE A 429 16.14 -14.74 10.51
N ILE A 430 17.39 -15.19 10.58
CA ILE A 430 18.47 -14.67 9.72
C ILE A 430 18.15 -14.78 8.23
N PRO A 431 17.62 -15.89 7.69
CA PRO A 431 17.24 -15.96 6.28
C PRO A 431 16.23 -14.89 5.86
N LEU A 432 15.27 -14.53 6.73
CA LEU A 432 14.31 -13.46 6.47
C LEU A 432 15.00 -12.08 6.38
N LEU A 433 16.01 -11.84 7.22
CA LEU A 433 16.79 -10.61 7.20
C LEU A 433 17.67 -10.50 5.96
N LEU A 434 18.08 -11.62 5.39
CA LEU A 434 18.91 -11.69 4.17
C LEU A 434 18.05 -11.69 2.90
N MET A 435 16.74 -11.78 3.00
CA MET A 435 15.83 -11.68 1.86
C MET A 435 15.91 -10.31 1.22
N GLY A 436 16.13 -10.29 -0.10
CA GLY A 436 16.08 -9.08 -0.91
C GLY A 436 14.67 -8.75 -1.39
N GLY A 437 14.56 -7.61 -2.05
CA GLY A 437 13.31 -7.18 -2.67
C GLY A 437 12.26 -6.69 -1.68
N ILE A 438 11.03 -6.61 -2.15
CA ILE A 438 9.87 -6.10 -1.41
C ILE A 438 9.54 -6.98 -0.21
N ILE A 439 9.57 -8.30 -0.44
CA ILE A 439 9.25 -9.31 0.59
C ILE A 439 10.24 -9.17 1.76
N GLY A 440 11.53 -9.04 1.45
CA GLY A 440 12.56 -8.86 2.47
C GLY A 440 12.34 -7.59 3.30
N ARG A 441 11.93 -6.50 2.68
CA ARG A 441 11.63 -5.24 3.41
C ARG A 441 10.43 -5.39 4.34
N LEU A 442 9.34 -6.00 3.87
CA LEU A 442 8.15 -6.24 4.67
C LEU A 442 8.45 -7.13 5.89
N PHE A 443 9.15 -8.24 5.66
CA PHE A 443 9.45 -9.17 6.74
C PHE A 443 10.63 -8.76 7.62
N ARG A 444 11.38 -7.73 7.25
CA ARG A 444 12.49 -7.22 8.06
C ARG A 444 12.02 -6.69 9.42
N GLU A 445 10.95 -5.89 9.44
CA GLU A 445 10.38 -5.38 10.69
C GLU A 445 9.88 -6.53 11.56
N PHE A 446 9.16 -7.49 10.96
CA PHE A 446 8.72 -8.70 11.64
C PHE A 446 9.90 -9.46 12.27
N ALA A 447 10.93 -9.79 11.49
CA ALA A 447 12.06 -10.59 11.94
C ALA A 447 12.87 -9.88 13.03
N LEU A 448 13.10 -8.56 12.90
CA LEU A 448 13.82 -7.79 13.90
C LEU A 448 13.02 -7.60 15.18
N THR A 449 11.69 -7.44 15.10
CA THR A 449 10.81 -7.35 16.27
C THR A 449 10.83 -8.66 17.06
N VAL A 450 10.71 -9.81 16.40
CA VAL A 450 10.83 -11.13 17.07
C VAL A 450 12.22 -11.30 17.67
N THR A 451 13.28 -10.97 16.91
CA THR A 451 14.66 -11.07 17.38
C THR A 451 14.91 -10.21 18.61
N ALA A 452 14.42 -8.97 18.61
CA ALA A 452 14.51 -8.07 19.77
C ALA A 452 13.77 -8.62 20.98
N SER A 453 12.56 -9.17 20.76
CA SER A 453 11.76 -9.80 21.83
C SER A 453 12.51 -10.97 22.47
N ILE A 454 13.10 -11.86 21.67
CA ILE A 454 13.88 -13.01 22.14
C ILE A 454 15.13 -12.53 22.89
N ALA A 455 15.85 -11.54 22.36
CA ALA A 455 17.04 -11.01 23.05
C ALA A 455 16.74 -10.38 24.40
N VAL A 456 15.65 -9.59 24.46
CA VAL A 456 15.19 -9.01 25.74
C VAL A 456 14.69 -10.11 26.69
N SER A 457 14.00 -11.13 26.17
CA SER A 457 13.56 -12.30 26.95
C SER A 457 14.73 -13.00 27.62
N ALA A 458 15.76 -13.35 26.87
CA ALA A 458 16.95 -13.99 27.40
C ALA A 458 17.59 -13.19 28.55
N LEU A 459 17.66 -11.85 28.37
CA LEU A 459 18.18 -10.96 29.42
C LEU A 459 17.32 -10.98 30.67
N VAL A 460 15.98 -10.88 30.50
CA VAL A 460 15.01 -10.86 31.60
C VAL A 460 14.98 -12.22 32.31
N SER A 461 14.96 -13.32 31.56
CA SER A 461 14.91 -14.68 32.08
C SER A 461 16.17 -15.08 32.85
N LEU A 462 17.34 -14.61 32.47
CA LEU A 462 18.61 -14.90 33.17
C LEU A 462 18.88 -13.96 34.35
N THR A 463 18.12 -12.88 34.50
CA THR A 463 18.35 -11.91 35.59
C THR A 463 17.16 -11.78 36.51
N LEU A 464 15.98 -11.43 35.95
CA LEU A 464 14.78 -11.20 36.77
C LEU A 464 14.18 -12.50 37.31
N ALA A 465 14.07 -13.54 36.48
CA ALA A 465 13.45 -14.79 36.90
C ALA A 465 14.19 -15.46 38.06
N PRO A 466 15.54 -15.63 38.05
CA PRO A 466 16.25 -16.17 39.23
C PRO A 466 16.08 -15.30 40.49
N MET A 467 16.11 -13.97 40.32
CA MET A 467 15.91 -13.06 41.46
C MET A 467 14.50 -13.21 42.05
N LEU A 468 13.47 -13.31 41.24
CA LEU A 468 12.10 -13.52 41.72
C LEU A 468 11.95 -14.91 42.35
N CYS A 469 12.55 -15.95 41.76
CA CYS A 469 12.55 -17.30 42.32
C CYS A 469 13.17 -17.31 43.72
N SER A 470 14.33 -16.68 43.91
CA SER A 470 15.01 -16.61 45.21
C SER A 470 14.18 -15.93 46.29
N ARG A 471 13.28 -15.01 45.91
CA ARG A 471 12.46 -14.23 46.86
C ARG A 471 11.10 -14.84 47.14
N PHE A 472 10.43 -15.40 46.15
CA PHE A 472 9.02 -15.81 46.20
C PHE A 472 8.83 -17.33 46.23
N MET A 473 9.78 -18.12 45.75
CA MET A 473 9.64 -19.58 45.82
C MET A 473 10.10 -20.13 47.15
N ARG A 474 9.33 -21.06 47.68
CA ARG A 474 9.60 -21.71 48.99
C ARG A 474 9.29 -23.21 48.91
N PRO A 475 10.02 -24.06 49.64
CA PRO A 475 9.69 -25.49 49.71
C PRO A 475 8.24 -25.71 50.18
N HIS A 476 7.56 -26.68 49.60
CA HIS A 476 6.20 -27.02 49.98
C HIS A 476 6.16 -27.70 51.36
N ALA A 477 5.55 -27.05 52.34
CA ALA A 477 5.37 -27.59 53.69
C ALA A 477 4.04 -28.34 53.86
N ARG A 478 3.14 -28.34 52.83
CA ARG A 478 1.81 -28.97 52.95
C ARG A 478 1.65 -30.06 51.89
N GLY A 479 1.05 -31.19 52.29
CA GLY A 479 0.74 -32.29 51.38
C GLY A 479 -0.16 -31.86 50.22
N PRO A 480 -0.05 -32.49 49.05
CA PRO A 480 -0.76 -32.11 47.84
C PRO A 480 -2.28 -32.22 47.97
N GLY A 481 -3.00 -31.17 47.58
CA GLY A 481 -4.47 -31.13 47.61
C GLY A 481 -5.09 -32.11 46.59
N PRO A 482 -6.40 -32.37 46.65
CA PRO A 482 -7.06 -33.35 45.77
C PRO A 482 -6.94 -33.00 44.31
N ILE A 483 -7.02 -31.71 43.94
CA ILE A 483 -6.87 -31.21 42.53
C ILE A 483 -5.44 -31.45 42.07
N TYR A 484 -4.47 -31.15 42.88
CA TYR A 484 -3.05 -31.40 42.58
C TYR A 484 -2.80 -32.87 42.27
N ARG A 485 -3.33 -33.78 43.09
CA ARG A 485 -3.20 -35.27 42.91
C ARG A 485 -3.89 -35.75 41.65
N ALA A 486 -5.04 -35.20 41.28
CA ALA A 486 -5.72 -35.56 40.06
C ALA A 486 -4.93 -35.16 38.79
N ILE A 487 -4.38 -33.95 38.78
CA ILE A 487 -3.54 -33.45 37.69
C ILE A 487 -2.23 -34.26 37.60
N GLU A 488 -1.57 -34.52 38.71
CA GLU A 488 -0.35 -35.35 38.78
C GLU A 488 -0.61 -36.75 38.27
N GLY A 489 -1.70 -37.40 38.69
CA GLY A 489 -2.06 -38.72 38.20
C GLY A 489 -2.33 -38.73 36.67
N GLY A 490 -2.85 -37.64 36.14
CA GLY A 490 -2.98 -37.46 34.70
C GLY A 490 -1.62 -37.37 33.98
N PHE A 491 -0.70 -36.59 34.54
CA PHE A 491 0.67 -36.46 34.00
C PHE A 491 1.47 -37.75 34.13
N ASP A 492 1.34 -38.48 35.26
CA ASP A 492 2.01 -39.77 35.45
C ASP A 492 1.47 -40.81 34.45
N ALA A 493 0.17 -40.81 34.19
CA ALA A 493 -0.42 -41.66 33.17
C ALA A 493 0.12 -41.31 31.76
N LEU A 494 0.21 -40.04 31.45
CA LEU A 494 0.76 -39.56 30.15
C LEU A 494 2.25 -39.91 30.02
N LEU A 495 3.04 -39.70 31.08
CA LEU A 495 4.46 -40.04 31.12
C LEU A 495 4.67 -41.56 30.95
N SER A 496 3.83 -42.38 31.63
CA SER A 496 3.91 -43.82 31.48
C SER A 496 3.53 -44.32 30.10
N PHE A 497 2.54 -43.66 29.45
CA PHE A 497 2.19 -43.89 28.07
C PHE A 497 3.36 -43.50 27.12
N TYR A 498 3.93 -42.33 27.30
CA TYR A 498 5.10 -41.87 26.54
C TYR A 498 6.29 -42.84 26.68
N ARG A 499 6.61 -43.23 27.91
CA ARG A 499 7.69 -44.20 28.17
C ARG A 499 7.50 -45.51 27.40
N ARG A 500 6.26 -46.02 27.36
CA ARG A 500 5.96 -47.28 26.63
C ARG A 500 6.11 -47.09 25.10
N THR A 501 5.59 -45.99 24.58
CA THR A 501 5.67 -45.67 23.13
C THR A 501 7.11 -45.36 22.70
N LEU A 502 7.87 -44.65 23.56
CA LEU A 502 9.29 -44.40 23.30
C LEU A 502 10.10 -45.72 23.26
N ASP A 503 9.85 -46.64 24.21
CA ASP A 503 10.52 -47.93 24.19
C ASP A 503 10.21 -48.74 22.93
N VAL A 504 9.01 -48.65 22.35
CA VAL A 504 8.63 -49.26 21.06
C VAL A 504 9.38 -48.57 19.93
N VAL A 505 9.41 -47.25 19.90
CA VAL A 505 10.12 -46.47 18.87
C VAL A 505 11.62 -46.78 18.85
N LEU A 506 12.24 -46.81 20.04
CA LEU A 506 13.67 -47.12 20.18
C LEU A 506 13.99 -48.57 19.79
N ARG A 507 13.05 -49.51 19.90
CA ARG A 507 13.23 -50.92 19.42
C ARG A 507 13.08 -51.01 17.90
N HIS A 508 12.28 -50.14 17.27
CA HIS A 508 12.00 -50.15 15.83
C HIS A 508 12.60 -48.94 15.12
N GLN A 509 13.88 -48.63 15.38
CA GLN A 509 14.58 -47.46 14.89
C GLN A 509 14.47 -47.24 13.38
N ALA A 510 14.60 -48.34 12.59
CA ALA A 510 14.52 -48.29 11.14
C ALA A 510 13.13 -47.80 10.63
N ILE A 511 12.04 -48.23 11.31
CA ILE A 511 10.69 -47.84 10.95
C ILE A 511 10.52 -46.32 11.23
N THR A 512 11.03 -45.86 12.37
CA THR A 512 10.96 -44.45 12.77
C THR A 512 11.79 -43.55 11.82
N LEU A 513 12.99 -44.03 11.45
CA LEU A 513 13.81 -43.33 10.46
C LEU A 513 13.11 -43.30 9.08
N GLY A 514 12.48 -44.42 8.70
CA GLY A 514 11.66 -44.47 7.48
C GLY A 514 10.50 -43.49 7.51
N ALA A 515 9.79 -43.37 8.65
CA ALA A 515 8.74 -42.40 8.84
C ALA A 515 9.25 -40.92 8.74
N PHE A 516 10.44 -40.67 9.28
CA PHE A 516 11.11 -39.36 9.14
C PHE A 516 11.38 -39.02 7.67
N PHE A 517 11.97 -39.89 6.90
CA PHE A 517 12.19 -39.63 5.48
C PHE A 517 10.90 -39.58 4.67
N ALA A 518 9.88 -40.35 5.05
CA ALA A 518 8.56 -40.29 4.42
C ALA A 518 7.89 -38.92 4.67
N THR A 519 7.95 -38.39 5.90
CA THR A 519 7.42 -37.02 6.20
C THR A 519 8.21 -35.95 5.45
N MET A 520 9.52 -36.10 5.33
CA MET A 520 10.35 -35.14 4.58
C MET A 520 10.01 -35.20 3.07
N ALA A 521 9.84 -36.38 2.50
CA ALA A 521 9.41 -36.57 1.11
C ALA A 521 7.99 -35.99 0.89
N LEU A 522 7.06 -36.25 1.81
CA LEU A 522 5.69 -35.71 1.78
C LEU A 522 5.71 -34.19 1.84
N THR A 523 6.54 -33.59 2.70
CA THR A 523 6.72 -32.13 2.76
C THR A 523 7.20 -31.59 1.41
N GLY A 524 8.20 -32.23 0.78
CA GLY A 524 8.67 -31.87 -0.55
C GLY A 524 7.56 -31.92 -1.61
N VAL A 525 6.74 -32.96 -1.58
CA VAL A 525 5.58 -33.11 -2.47
C VAL A 525 4.57 -31.97 -2.21
N MET A 526 4.23 -31.71 -0.94
CA MET A 526 3.29 -30.67 -0.58
C MET A 526 3.78 -29.29 -1.01
N VAL A 527 5.08 -28.99 -0.87
CA VAL A 527 5.67 -27.71 -1.34
C VAL A 527 5.46 -27.51 -2.85
N VAL A 528 5.45 -28.60 -3.65
CA VAL A 528 5.19 -28.49 -5.09
C VAL A 528 3.72 -28.25 -5.39
N TYR A 529 2.81 -28.98 -4.74
CA TYR A 529 1.38 -28.97 -5.05
C TYR A 529 0.58 -27.90 -4.31
N MET A 530 1.09 -27.36 -3.20
CA MET A 530 0.38 -26.33 -2.46
C MET A 530 0.22 -25.05 -3.29
N PRO A 531 -1.00 -24.44 -3.35
CA PRO A 531 -1.20 -23.15 -4.00
C PRO A 531 -0.30 -22.10 -3.39
N LYS A 532 0.41 -21.37 -4.24
CA LYS A 532 1.35 -20.32 -3.83
C LYS A 532 0.75 -18.97 -4.16
N GLY A 533 0.53 -18.14 -3.15
CA GLY A 533 0.06 -16.76 -3.27
C GLY A 533 1.01 -15.80 -2.56
N PHE A 534 0.91 -14.52 -2.87
CA PHE A 534 1.75 -13.50 -2.24
C PHE A 534 1.17 -13.08 -0.88
N PHE A 535 -0.04 -12.52 -0.90
CA PHE A 535 -0.82 -12.21 0.30
C PHE A 535 -2.27 -12.60 0.10
N PRO A 536 -2.99 -12.99 1.16
CA PRO A 536 -4.43 -13.20 1.06
C PRO A 536 -5.14 -11.88 0.81
N ILE A 537 -6.27 -11.96 0.10
CA ILE A 537 -7.12 -10.80 -0.15
C ILE A 537 -7.72 -10.32 1.18
N GLN A 538 -7.50 -9.04 1.48
CA GLN A 538 -8.05 -8.40 2.68
C GLN A 538 -9.42 -7.80 2.40
N ASP A 539 -10.27 -7.77 3.42
CA ASP A 539 -11.52 -7.04 3.41
C ASP A 539 -11.43 -5.83 4.36
N ASN A 540 -10.95 -4.72 3.82
CA ASN A 540 -10.82 -3.45 4.55
C ASN A 540 -12.02 -2.51 4.35
N GLY A 541 -13.15 -3.04 3.84
CA GLY A 541 -14.38 -2.27 3.66
C GLY A 541 -14.37 -1.32 2.46
N VAL A 542 -13.39 -1.42 1.56
CA VAL A 542 -13.29 -0.58 0.37
C VAL A 542 -13.10 -1.43 -0.87
N ILE A 543 -13.81 -1.08 -1.93
CA ILE A 543 -13.65 -1.67 -3.27
C ILE A 543 -13.17 -0.58 -4.22
N ASN A 544 -12.07 -0.85 -4.91
CA ASN A 544 -11.57 0.01 -6.00
C ASN A 544 -12.19 -0.46 -7.33
N GLY A 545 -12.66 0.49 -8.11
CA GLY A 545 -13.19 0.25 -9.46
C GLY A 545 -12.40 1.01 -10.50
N ALA A 546 -12.13 0.37 -11.64
CA ALA A 546 -11.60 0.99 -12.83
C ALA A 546 -12.63 0.89 -13.94
N SER A 547 -13.21 2.04 -14.34
CA SER A 547 -14.16 2.10 -15.45
C SER A 547 -13.44 2.34 -16.76
N GLU A 548 -13.97 1.76 -17.82
CA GLU A 548 -13.47 1.90 -19.18
C GLU A 548 -14.63 1.95 -20.16
N GLY A 549 -14.73 3.07 -20.85
CA GLY A 549 -15.65 3.26 -21.96
C GLY A 549 -15.02 2.87 -23.31
N ALA A 550 -15.82 2.88 -24.36
CA ALA A 550 -15.32 2.71 -25.72
C ALA A 550 -14.22 3.75 -26.03
N GLN A 551 -13.31 3.44 -26.93
CA GLN A 551 -12.18 4.33 -27.24
C GLN A 551 -12.60 5.67 -27.84
N ASP A 552 -13.72 5.66 -28.51
CA ASP A 552 -14.36 6.80 -29.19
C ASP A 552 -15.46 7.44 -28.33
N ILE A 553 -15.57 7.06 -27.08
CA ILE A 553 -16.58 7.61 -26.18
C ILE A 553 -16.35 9.11 -25.97
N SER A 554 -17.41 9.89 -26.11
CA SER A 554 -17.35 11.31 -25.78
C SER A 554 -17.27 11.54 -24.27
N ALA A 555 -16.73 12.69 -23.84
CA ALA A 555 -16.66 13.05 -22.43
C ALA A 555 -18.05 13.05 -21.77
N ASP A 556 -19.09 13.52 -22.46
CA ASP A 556 -20.44 13.56 -21.91
C ASP A 556 -21.07 12.16 -21.79
N GLU A 557 -20.78 11.29 -22.75
CA GLU A 557 -21.20 9.89 -22.66
C GLU A 557 -20.45 9.14 -21.55
N MET A 558 -19.16 9.44 -21.33
CA MET A 558 -18.41 8.90 -20.21
C MET A 558 -18.97 9.35 -18.85
N LYS A 559 -19.41 10.61 -18.75
CA LYS A 559 -20.11 11.13 -17.56
C LYS A 559 -21.42 10.36 -17.33
N ARG A 560 -22.19 10.11 -18.39
CA ARG A 560 -23.44 9.34 -18.31
C ARG A 560 -23.16 7.92 -17.87
N LEU A 561 -22.17 7.26 -18.45
CA LEU A 561 -21.74 5.91 -18.07
C LEU A 561 -21.40 5.84 -16.56
N HIS A 562 -20.69 6.85 -16.04
CA HIS A 562 -20.38 6.92 -14.59
C HIS A 562 -21.63 7.02 -13.72
N LEU A 563 -22.64 7.80 -14.14
CA LEU A 563 -23.90 7.93 -13.41
C LEU A 563 -24.69 6.62 -13.45
N ASP A 564 -24.75 5.94 -14.60
CA ASP A 564 -25.44 4.66 -14.74
C ASP A 564 -24.77 3.55 -13.89
N LEU A 565 -23.44 3.47 -13.92
CA LEU A 565 -22.68 2.56 -13.07
C LEU A 565 -22.88 2.87 -11.58
N GLY A 566 -22.85 4.16 -11.24
CA GLY A 566 -23.07 4.63 -9.87
C GLY A 566 -24.45 4.31 -9.34
N GLU A 567 -25.48 4.36 -10.20
CA GLU A 567 -26.84 3.97 -9.81
C GLU A 567 -26.95 2.49 -9.46
N VAL A 568 -26.27 1.62 -10.20
CA VAL A 568 -26.20 0.19 -9.88
C VAL A 568 -25.51 -0.03 -8.53
N ILE A 569 -24.41 0.69 -8.27
CA ILE A 569 -23.65 0.58 -7.02
C ILE A 569 -24.47 1.05 -5.82
N LEU A 570 -25.21 2.17 -5.95
CA LEU A 570 -26.05 2.71 -4.86
C LEU A 570 -27.25 1.83 -4.49
N ARG A 571 -27.69 0.96 -5.40
CA ARG A 571 -28.78 0.01 -5.11
C ARG A 571 -28.34 -1.16 -4.24
N ASP A 572 -27.04 -1.39 -4.08
CA ASP A 572 -26.52 -2.47 -3.27
C ASP A 572 -26.65 -2.13 -1.78
N PRO A 573 -27.28 -3.00 -0.96
CA PRO A 573 -27.57 -2.71 0.44
C PRO A 573 -26.32 -2.62 1.33
N ASP A 574 -25.19 -3.21 0.92
CA ASP A 574 -23.94 -3.23 1.67
C ASP A 574 -23.02 -2.05 1.34
N VAL A 575 -23.36 -1.24 0.35
CA VAL A 575 -22.64 -0.02 0.01
C VAL A 575 -23.09 1.14 0.91
N ALA A 576 -22.13 1.81 1.54
CA ALA A 576 -22.39 3.00 2.35
C ALA A 576 -22.29 4.29 1.52
N ALA A 577 -21.27 4.40 0.70
CA ALA A 577 -21.03 5.55 -0.17
C ALA A 577 -20.05 5.16 -1.28
N PHE A 578 -19.99 6.00 -2.32
CA PHE A 578 -18.91 5.91 -3.28
C PHE A 578 -18.49 7.30 -3.78
N SER A 579 -17.25 7.38 -4.24
CA SER A 579 -16.76 8.47 -5.07
C SER A 579 -16.32 7.92 -6.43
N SER A 580 -16.54 8.69 -7.48
CA SER A 580 -16.02 8.37 -8.80
C SER A 580 -15.47 9.62 -9.48
N LYS A 581 -14.52 9.42 -10.39
CA LYS A 581 -13.96 10.50 -11.22
C LYS A 581 -13.71 9.99 -12.64
N THR A 582 -14.11 10.78 -13.63
CA THR A 582 -13.80 10.55 -15.03
C THR A 582 -12.40 11.09 -15.34
N ALA A 583 -11.81 10.66 -16.42
CA ALA A 583 -10.47 11.05 -16.87
C ALA A 583 -9.40 10.88 -15.76
N GLY A 584 -9.56 9.84 -14.94
CA GLY A 584 -8.68 9.56 -13.82
C GLY A 584 -8.29 8.10 -13.78
N GLY A 585 -7.07 7.79 -14.08
CA GLY A 585 -6.50 6.47 -13.91
C GLY A 585 -4.99 6.54 -14.01
N GLY A 586 -4.31 6.11 -12.95
CA GLY A 586 -2.89 5.74 -12.96
C GLY A 586 -1.88 6.73 -13.55
N GLY A 587 -2.17 8.03 -13.53
CA GLY A 587 -1.18 9.04 -13.90
C GLY A 587 -1.34 9.72 -15.23
N ALA A 588 -2.11 9.21 -16.19
CA ALA A 588 -2.52 9.94 -17.37
C ALA A 588 -4.05 10.02 -17.44
N LYS A 589 -4.57 11.21 -17.67
CA LYS A 589 -6.01 11.45 -17.85
C LYS A 589 -6.42 10.99 -19.24
N THR A 590 -6.98 9.77 -19.36
CA THR A 590 -7.55 9.31 -20.63
C THR A 590 -9.06 9.58 -20.64
N GLY A 591 -9.59 10.11 -21.74
CA GLY A 591 -11.01 10.51 -21.83
C GLY A 591 -12.00 9.37 -21.64
N ASN A 592 -11.59 8.12 -21.90
CA ASN A 592 -12.42 6.93 -21.84
C ASN A 592 -12.23 6.10 -20.55
N SER A 593 -11.51 6.59 -19.58
CA SER A 593 -11.25 5.88 -18.33
C SER A 593 -11.70 6.67 -17.10
N GLY A 594 -11.98 5.96 -16.03
CA GLY A 594 -12.30 6.58 -14.76
C GLY A 594 -12.05 5.63 -13.59
N THR A 595 -12.21 6.14 -12.38
CA THR A 595 -12.00 5.37 -11.16
C THR A 595 -13.17 5.52 -10.21
N PHE A 596 -13.44 4.46 -9.45
CA PHE A 596 -14.42 4.41 -8.38
C PHE A 596 -13.73 4.01 -7.07
N ALA A 597 -14.09 4.64 -5.98
CA ALA A 597 -13.80 4.19 -4.63
C ALA A 597 -15.13 3.95 -3.91
N ILE A 598 -15.47 2.69 -3.71
CA ILE A 598 -16.75 2.26 -3.13
C ILE A 598 -16.48 1.89 -1.68
N VAL A 599 -17.15 2.56 -0.77
CA VAL A 599 -17.05 2.34 0.68
C VAL A 599 -18.21 1.45 1.10
N LEU A 600 -17.90 0.32 1.69
CA LEU A 600 -18.85 -0.63 2.21
C LEU A 600 -19.26 -0.27 3.65
N LYS A 601 -20.42 -0.75 4.08
CA LYS A 601 -20.82 -0.66 5.48
C LYS A 601 -19.79 -1.38 6.38
N PRO A 602 -19.69 -1.02 7.65
CA PRO A 602 -18.83 -1.73 8.62
C PRO A 602 -19.07 -3.24 8.58
N ARG A 603 -18.02 -4.02 8.89
CA ARG A 603 -18.08 -5.49 8.82
C ARG A 603 -19.18 -6.10 9.70
N GLU A 604 -19.51 -5.43 10.79
CA GLU A 604 -20.56 -5.84 11.72
C GLU A 604 -21.97 -5.64 11.16
N GLU A 605 -22.15 -4.77 10.18
CA GLU A 605 -23.44 -4.44 9.54
C GLU A 605 -23.66 -5.19 8.23
N ARG A 606 -22.72 -6.05 7.79
CA ARG A 606 -22.81 -6.83 6.55
C ARG A 606 -22.35 -8.28 6.75
N GLU A 607 -23.04 -9.21 6.09
CA GLU A 607 -22.67 -10.64 6.13
C GLU A 607 -21.63 -11.00 5.08
N LEU A 608 -21.68 -10.36 3.92
CA LEU A 608 -20.83 -10.66 2.77
C LEU A 608 -19.47 -9.96 2.86
N SER A 609 -18.43 -10.64 2.38
CA SER A 609 -17.11 -10.04 2.18
C SER A 609 -17.08 -9.13 0.96
N ALA A 610 -16.07 -8.25 0.87
CA ALA A 610 -15.88 -7.38 -0.28
C ALA A 610 -15.82 -8.16 -1.60
N SER A 611 -15.14 -9.32 -1.63
CA SER A 611 -15.07 -10.19 -2.81
C SER A 611 -16.45 -10.74 -3.21
N GLN A 612 -17.25 -11.16 -2.23
CA GLN A 612 -18.61 -11.67 -2.49
C GLN A 612 -19.56 -10.57 -2.98
N ILE A 613 -19.39 -9.34 -2.47
CA ILE A 613 -20.15 -8.17 -2.95
C ILE A 613 -19.76 -7.85 -4.41
N ILE A 614 -18.48 -7.94 -4.74
CA ILE A 614 -18.02 -7.78 -6.13
C ILE A 614 -18.67 -8.83 -7.03
N ASP A 615 -18.71 -10.10 -6.61
CA ASP A 615 -19.34 -11.19 -7.38
C ASP A 615 -20.84 -10.96 -7.57
N ARG A 616 -21.51 -10.35 -6.60
CA ARG A 616 -22.93 -9.94 -6.69
C ARG A 616 -23.14 -8.75 -7.63
N LEU A 617 -22.25 -7.76 -7.61
CA LEU A 617 -22.33 -6.56 -8.43
C LEU A 617 -21.97 -6.84 -9.90
N ARG A 618 -20.99 -7.70 -10.16
CA ARG A 618 -20.47 -8.00 -11.52
C ARG A 618 -21.57 -8.28 -12.56
N PRO A 619 -22.55 -9.18 -12.35
CA PRO A 619 -23.60 -9.45 -13.34
C PRO A 619 -24.58 -8.29 -13.50
N GLN A 620 -24.68 -7.38 -12.54
CA GLN A 620 -25.54 -6.20 -12.63
C GLN A 620 -24.83 -5.10 -13.44
N LEU A 621 -23.54 -4.87 -13.16
CA LEU A 621 -22.69 -3.91 -13.87
C LEU A 621 -22.50 -4.31 -15.35
N ALA A 622 -22.42 -5.61 -15.64
CA ALA A 622 -22.34 -6.11 -17.01
C ALA A 622 -23.56 -5.78 -17.88
N LYS A 623 -24.70 -5.37 -17.30
CA LYS A 623 -25.88 -4.93 -18.03
C LYS A 623 -25.81 -3.47 -18.49
N VAL A 624 -24.93 -2.69 -17.91
CA VAL A 624 -24.72 -1.30 -18.30
C VAL A 624 -23.98 -1.28 -19.63
N THR A 625 -24.56 -0.67 -20.63
CA THR A 625 -24.01 -0.59 -21.98
C THR A 625 -23.07 0.61 -22.15
N GLY A 626 -22.11 0.52 -23.06
CA GLY A 626 -21.19 1.62 -23.35
C GLY A 626 -19.83 1.55 -22.67
N GLY A 627 -19.66 0.66 -21.70
CA GLY A 627 -18.37 0.47 -21.02
C GLY A 627 -18.39 -0.67 -20.03
N SER A 628 -17.28 -0.82 -19.29
CA SER A 628 -17.11 -1.83 -18.25
C SER A 628 -16.58 -1.20 -16.96
N LEU A 629 -16.84 -1.84 -15.84
CA LEU A 629 -16.28 -1.50 -14.53
C LEU A 629 -15.64 -2.74 -13.91
N ASN A 630 -14.32 -2.71 -13.79
CA ASN A 630 -13.53 -3.76 -13.15
C ASN A 630 -13.39 -3.43 -11.67
N LEU A 631 -13.85 -4.34 -10.81
CA LEU A 631 -13.86 -4.15 -9.35
C LEU A 631 -12.81 -5.02 -8.68
N GLN A 632 -12.11 -4.47 -7.70
CA GLN A 632 -11.15 -5.18 -6.86
C GLN A 632 -11.29 -4.75 -5.40
N PRO A 633 -11.18 -5.67 -4.43
CA PRO A 633 -11.05 -5.27 -3.02
C PRO A 633 -9.81 -4.41 -2.85
N ALA A 634 -9.92 -3.27 -2.20
CA ALA A 634 -8.76 -2.44 -1.92
C ALA A 634 -7.81 -3.19 -0.99
N GLN A 635 -6.55 -3.25 -1.36
CA GLN A 635 -5.50 -3.89 -0.56
C GLN A 635 -4.61 -2.84 0.08
N ASP A 636 -4.08 -3.14 1.26
CA ASP A 636 -3.12 -2.26 1.94
C ASP A 636 -1.73 -2.31 1.28
N ILE A 637 -1.43 -3.40 0.56
CA ILE A 637 -0.21 -3.53 -0.26
C ILE A 637 -0.60 -3.69 -1.71
N THR A 638 -0.08 -2.81 -2.55
CA THR A 638 -0.06 -2.98 -3.99
C THR A 638 1.35 -3.39 -4.40
N VAL A 639 1.51 -4.60 -4.89
CA VAL A 639 2.80 -5.10 -5.35
C VAL A 639 2.94 -4.82 -6.83
N GLY A 640 3.96 -4.04 -7.19
CA GLY A 640 4.27 -3.67 -8.57
C GLY A 640 4.39 -2.15 -8.74
N GLY A 641 5.25 -1.72 -9.64
CA GLY A 641 5.50 -0.30 -9.93
C GLY A 641 4.40 0.39 -10.73
N ARG A 642 3.35 -0.32 -11.12
CA ARG A 642 2.28 0.20 -11.98
C ARG A 642 0.91 -0.08 -11.37
N ALA A 643 0.15 0.98 -11.12
CA ALA A 643 -1.27 0.85 -10.82
C ALA A 643 -1.99 0.31 -12.07
N GLY A 644 -2.58 -0.87 -11.98
CA GLY A 644 -3.29 -1.54 -13.07
C GLY A 644 -4.77 -1.71 -12.79
N LYS A 645 -5.53 -1.99 -13.84
CA LYS A 645 -6.97 -2.29 -13.78
C LYS A 645 -7.25 -3.66 -13.15
N ALA A 646 -6.23 -4.53 -13.07
CA ALA A 646 -6.33 -5.90 -12.58
C ALA A 646 -5.22 -6.22 -11.59
N GLY A 647 -5.45 -7.17 -10.69
CA GLY A 647 -4.50 -7.60 -9.67
C GLY A 647 -3.27 -8.31 -10.24
N PHE A 648 -3.41 -8.94 -11.42
CA PHE A 648 -2.30 -9.58 -12.13
C PHE A 648 -2.07 -8.87 -13.46
N GLN A 649 -0.81 -8.63 -13.80
CA GLN A 649 -0.42 -7.89 -15.00
C GLN A 649 0.59 -8.71 -15.80
N PHE A 650 0.37 -8.80 -17.10
CA PHE A 650 1.27 -9.41 -18.05
C PHE A 650 1.68 -8.36 -19.09
N THR A 651 2.98 -8.21 -19.35
CA THR A 651 3.49 -7.24 -20.33
C THR A 651 3.95 -7.99 -21.57
N LEU A 652 3.34 -7.64 -22.72
CA LEU A 652 3.78 -8.07 -24.05
C LEU A 652 4.65 -6.97 -24.64
N GLN A 653 5.80 -7.33 -25.19
CA GLN A 653 6.74 -6.37 -25.77
C GLN A 653 7.12 -6.79 -27.17
N ASP A 654 7.15 -5.82 -28.08
CA ASP A 654 7.61 -5.99 -29.45
C ASP A 654 8.21 -4.66 -29.97
N THR A 655 9.13 -4.75 -30.90
CA THR A 655 9.70 -3.60 -31.63
C THR A 655 8.80 -3.12 -32.76
N ASN A 656 7.90 -3.98 -33.25
CA ASN A 656 6.93 -3.70 -34.29
C ASN A 656 5.55 -3.45 -33.69
N VAL A 657 5.10 -2.20 -33.73
CA VAL A 657 3.82 -1.78 -33.13
C VAL A 657 2.61 -2.48 -33.80
N ALA A 658 2.68 -2.76 -35.12
CA ALA A 658 1.59 -3.44 -35.82
C ALA A 658 1.48 -4.91 -35.38
N GLU A 659 2.59 -5.62 -35.28
CA GLU A 659 2.63 -7.01 -34.74
C GLU A 659 2.21 -7.06 -33.30
N LEU A 660 2.67 -6.10 -32.48
CA LEU A 660 2.26 -5.98 -31.08
C LEU A 660 0.73 -5.85 -30.94
N GLY A 661 0.10 -5.04 -31.81
CA GLY A 661 -1.36 -4.90 -31.85
C GLY A 661 -2.08 -6.20 -32.17
N GLU A 662 -1.62 -6.92 -33.19
CA GLU A 662 -2.20 -8.19 -33.61
C GLU A 662 -2.07 -9.29 -32.53
N TRP A 663 -0.87 -9.43 -31.95
CA TRP A 663 -0.61 -10.44 -30.91
C TRP A 663 -1.28 -10.11 -29.59
N SER A 664 -1.36 -8.82 -29.25
CA SER A 664 -2.09 -8.36 -28.05
C SER A 664 -3.57 -8.77 -28.10
N GLN A 665 -4.21 -8.57 -29.28
CA GLN A 665 -5.61 -8.95 -29.46
C GLN A 665 -5.80 -10.48 -29.39
N LYS A 666 -4.94 -11.25 -30.07
CA LYS A 666 -4.97 -12.71 -30.03
C LYS A 666 -4.79 -13.24 -28.59
N LEU A 667 -3.86 -12.66 -27.84
CA LEU A 667 -3.62 -13.02 -26.44
C LEU A 667 -4.84 -12.67 -25.58
N LEU A 668 -5.43 -11.49 -25.76
CA LEU A 668 -6.62 -11.03 -25.04
C LEU A 668 -7.79 -12.00 -25.27
N ASP A 669 -8.07 -12.37 -26.51
CA ASP A 669 -9.16 -13.29 -26.86
C ASP A 669 -8.93 -14.69 -26.27
N LYS A 670 -7.68 -15.15 -26.30
CA LYS A 670 -7.33 -16.44 -25.73
C LYS A 670 -7.45 -16.44 -24.20
N THR A 671 -6.95 -15.42 -23.53
CA THR A 671 -7.00 -15.31 -22.06
C THR A 671 -8.43 -15.12 -21.56
N ARG A 672 -9.29 -14.40 -22.28
CA ARG A 672 -10.74 -14.29 -21.98
C ARG A 672 -11.47 -15.63 -22.07
N SER A 673 -10.98 -16.58 -22.86
CA SER A 673 -11.57 -17.90 -22.97
C SER A 673 -11.20 -18.87 -21.84
N LEU A 674 -10.29 -18.49 -20.94
CA LEU A 674 -9.85 -19.31 -19.82
C LEU A 674 -10.80 -19.14 -18.63
N PRO A 675 -11.37 -20.23 -18.08
CA PRO A 675 -12.32 -20.16 -16.98
C PRO A 675 -11.68 -19.73 -15.65
N GLU A 676 -10.34 -19.78 -15.55
CA GLU A 676 -9.58 -19.38 -14.37
C GLU A 676 -9.38 -17.86 -14.26
N LEU A 677 -9.66 -17.12 -15.34
CA LEU A 677 -9.43 -15.67 -15.41
C LEU A 677 -10.76 -14.92 -15.53
N VAL A 678 -10.90 -13.87 -14.76
CA VAL A 678 -12.03 -12.93 -14.81
C VAL A 678 -11.53 -11.50 -15.01
N ASP A 679 -12.38 -10.65 -15.58
CA ASP A 679 -12.10 -9.21 -15.78
C ASP A 679 -10.80 -8.96 -16.58
N VAL A 680 -10.57 -9.78 -17.63
CA VAL A 680 -9.39 -9.68 -18.50
C VAL A 680 -9.51 -8.45 -19.40
N SER A 681 -8.53 -7.53 -19.30
CA SER A 681 -8.48 -6.29 -20.06
C SER A 681 -7.09 -6.03 -20.64
N THR A 682 -7.00 -5.17 -21.64
CA THR A 682 -5.72 -4.67 -22.19
C THR A 682 -5.66 -3.16 -22.05
N ASP A 683 -4.45 -2.61 -21.97
CA ASP A 683 -4.22 -1.16 -22.01
C ASP A 683 -3.73 -0.67 -23.40
N LEU A 684 -3.52 -1.60 -24.33
CA LEU A 684 -3.27 -1.24 -25.73
C LEU A 684 -4.61 -0.93 -26.42
N LEU A 685 -4.92 0.34 -26.55
CA LEU A 685 -6.11 0.87 -27.19
C LEU A 685 -5.71 1.60 -28.47
N ALA A 686 -5.68 0.90 -29.60
CA ALA A 686 -5.17 1.42 -30.88
C ALA A 686 -6.23 1.55 -31.98
N SER A 687 -7.51 1.32 -31.64
CA SER A 687 -8.59 1.24 -32.65
C SER A 687 -9.57 2.42 -32.63
N ALA A 688 -9.25 3.51 -31.92
CA ALA A 688 -10.09 4.71 -31.94
C ALA A 688 -10.16 5.30 -33.36
N PRO A 689 -11.35 5.65 -33.84
CA PRO A 689 -11.47 6.32 -35.14
C PRO A 689 -10.76 7.68 -35.11
N GLN A 690 -9.90 7.92 -36.07
CA GLN A 690 -9.18 9.18 -36.21
C GLN A 690 -9.67 9.93 -37.47
N LEU A 691 -9.94 11.20 -37.30
CA LEU A 691 -10.19 12.06 -38.46
C LEU A 691 -8.83 12.54 -39.01
N LYS A 692 -8.39 11.91 -40.08
CA LYS A 692 -7.11 12.25 -40.74
C LYS A 692 -7.28 13.37 -41.76
N ILE A 693 -6.78 14.54 -41.43
CA ILE A 693 -6.71 15.67 -42.37
C ILE A 693 -5.46 15.51 -43.25
N THR A 694 -5.65 15.43 -44.53
CA THR A 694 -4.55 15.35 -45.50
C THR A 694 -4.34 16.72 -46.17
N ILE A 695 -3.25 17.37 -45.82
CA ILE A 695 -2.89 18.67 -46.34
C ILE A 695 -2.36 18.51 -47.77
N ASN A 696 -3.03 19.12 -48.72
CA ASN A 696 -2.49 19.26 -50.11
C ASN A 696 -1.46 20.39 -50.12
N ARG A 697 -0.19 20.02 -49.91
CA ARG A 697 0.92 20.96 -49.75
C ARG A 697 1.15 21.87 -50.97
N ASP A 698 0.87 21.38 -52.21
CA ASP A 698 1.02 22.15 -53.41
C ASP A 698 -0.05 23.26 -53.53
N GLN A 699 -1.28 22.96 -53.15
CA GLN A 699 -2.35 23.94 -53.08
C GLN A 699 -2.15 24.92 -51.93
N ALA A 700 -1.82 24.44 -50.75
CA ALA A 700 -1.55 25.27 -49.58
C ALA A 700 -0.41 26.26 -49.87
N SER A 701 0.66 25.80 -50.47
CA SER A 701 1.80 26.64 -50.85
C SER A 701 1.44 27.73 -51.84
N ARG A 702 0.51 27.49 -52.82
CA ARG A 702 0.01 28.49 -53.78
C ARG A 702 -0.76 29.63 -53.10
N PHE A 703 -1.37 29.34 -51.98
CA PHE A 703 -2.05 30.33 -51.12
C PHE A 703 -1.13 30.89 -50.03
N GLY A 704 0.14 30.50 -50.00
CA GLY A 704 1.06 30.88 -48.96
C GLY A 704 0.70 30.35 -47.58
N ILE A 705 -0.16 29.32 -47.49
CA ILE A 705 -0.59 28.71 -46.24
C ILE A 705 0.41 27.64 -45.81
N SER A 706 1.02 27.81 -44.67
CA SER A 706 1.90 26.82 -44.08
C SER A 706 1.09 25.72 -43.35
N ALA A 707 1.68 24.53 -43.20
CA ALA A 707 1.07 23.47 -42.39
C ALA A 707 0.86 23.97 -40.94
N GLN A 708 1.80 24.75 -40.43
CA GLN A 708 1.70 25.34 -39.07
C GLN A 708 0.44 26.21 -38.92
N THR A 709 0.11 27.04 -39.94
CA THR A 709 -1.09 27.88 -39.89
C THR A 709 -2.37 27.05 -39.85
N ILE A 710 -2.38 25.89 -40.53
CA ILE A 710 -3.52 24.96 -40.49
C ILE A 710 -3.61 24.35 -39.08
N ASP A 711 -2.50 23.87 -38.55
CA ASP A 711 -2.43 23.24 -37.22
C ASP A 711 -2.81 24.22 -36.10
N GLU A 712 -2.35 25.47 -36.17
CA GLU A 712 -2.70 26.53 -35.22
C GLU A 712 -4.20 26.86 -35.29
N THR A 713 -4.77 26.96 -36.46
CA THR A 713 -6.21 27.24 -36.64
C THR A 713 -7.08 26.09 -36.10
N LEU A 714 -6.66 24.84 -36.31
CA LEU A 714 -7.36 23.69 -35.79
C LEU A 714 -7.24 23.63 -34.26
N ASN A 715 -6.07 23.96 -33.73
CA ASN A 715 -5.84 24.02 -32.28
C ASN A 715 -6.66 25.13 -31.61
N ASP A 716 -6.75 26.32 -32.27
CA ASP A 716 -7.59 27.43 -31.81
C ASP A 716 -9.09 27.07 -31.80
N ALA A 717 -9.50 26.21 -32.72
CA ALA A 717 -10.90 25.81 -32.87
C ALA A 717 -11.30 24.69 -31.91
N PHE A 718 -10.49 23.63 -31.86
CA PHE A 718 -10.85 22.37 -31.19
C PHE A 718 -9.94 21.97 -30.01
N GLY A 719 -8.75 22.59 -29.93
CA GLY A 719 -7.74 22.20 -28.91
C GLY A 719 -7.96 22.83 -27.55
N GLN A 720 -9.00 23.63 -27.32
CA GLN A 720 -9.20 24.40 -26.06
C GLN A 720 -7.94 25.20 -25.74
N ARG A 721 -7.47 25.99 -26.69
CA ARG A 721 -6.15 26.62 -26.63
C ARG A 721 -6.04 27.64 -25.50
N GLN A 722 -5.08 27.44 -24.62
CA GLN A 722 -4.70 28.38 -23.58
C GLN A 722 -3.96 29.58 -24.24
N VAL A 723 -4.61 30.74 -24.27
CA VAL A 723 -4.09 31.90 -25.04
C VAL A 723 -3.44 32.96 -24.16
N ALA A 724 -3.93 33.17 -22.97
CA ALA A 724 -3.38 34.13 -22.04
C ALA A 724 -3.59 33.67 -20.58
N GLN A 725 -2.84 34.25 -19.67
CA GLN A 725 -3.01 34.03 -18.22
C GLN A 725 -3.49 35.31 -17.55
N TYR A 726 -4.37 35.16 -16.56
CA TYR A 726 -4.68 36.24 -15.64
C TYR A 726 -4.36 35.81 -14.20
N TYR A 727 -3.91 36.78 -13.42
CA TYR A 727 -3.39 36.58 -12.09
C TYR A 727 -4.34 37.16 -11.06
N THR A 728 -4.71 36.36 -10.09
CA THR A 728 -5.44 36.79 -8.91
C THR A 728 -4.49 36.85 -7.71
N GLN A 729 -4.98 37.24 -6.56
CA GLN A 729 -4.17 37.26 -5.34
C GLN A 729 -3.78 35.86 -4.86
N LEU A 730 -4.50 34.83 -5.26
CA LEU A 730 -4.36 33.47 -4.76
C LEU A 730 -3.77 32.50 -5.81
N ASN A 731 -4.13 32.66 -7.08
CA ASN A 731 -3.77 31.69 -8.11
C ASN A 731 -3.71 32.36 -9.51
N THR A 732 -3.25 31.60 -10.49
CA THR A 732 -3.16 31.98 -11.89
C THR A 732 -4.12 31.13 -12.69
N TYR A 733 -4.91 31.78 -13.57
CA TYR A 733 -5.93 31.11 -14.39
C TYR A 733 -5.72 31.39 -15.85
N TRP A 734 -6.34 30.59 -16.72
CA TRP A 734 -6.18 30.68 -18.15
C TRP A 734 -7.37 31.35 -18.83
N VAL A 735 -7.06 32.09 -19.88
CA VAL A 735 -8.02 32.49 -20.91
C VAL A 735 -7.93 31.46 -22.05
N ILE A 736 -9.04 30.86 -22.40
CA ILE A 736 -9.12 29.77 -23.37
C ILE A 736 -9.91 30.21 -24.57
N LEU A 737 -9.35 30.00 -25.76
CA LEU A 737 -10.03 30.26 -27.05
C LEU A 737 -10.55 28.94 -27.58
N GLU A 738 -11.79 28.95 -28.02
CA GLU A 738 -12.45 27.81 -28.66
C GLU A 738 -13.60 28.30 -29.59
N ILE A 739 -14.06 27.45 -30.48
CA ILE A 739 -15.32 27.69 -31.19
C ILE A 739 -16.51 27.33 -30.27
N LEU A 740 -17.69 27.82 -30.63
CA LEU A 740 -18.93 27.50 -29.89
C LEU A 740 -19.11 26.02 -29.69
N PRO A 741 -19.46 25.54 -28.49
CA PRO A 741 -19.59 24.12 -28.17
C PRO A 741 -20.48 23.32 -29.10
N GLU A 742 -21.56 23.93 -29.57
CA GLU A 742 -22.50 23.28 -30.52
C GLU A 742 -21.85 22.94 -31.84
N LEU A 743 -20.79 23.69 -32.23
CA LEU A 743 -20.04 23.45 -33.45
C LEU A 743 -18.93 22.40 -33.24
N GLN A 744 -18.52 22.11 -32.01
CA GLN A 744 -17.53 21.08 -31.70
C GLN A 744 -18.10 19.66 -31.77
N THR A 745 -19.43 19.51 -31.75
CA THR A 745 -20.12 18.21 -31.75
C THR A 745 -20.47 17.69 -33.14
N ASN A 746 -20.23 18.48 -34.20
CA ASN A 746 -20.63 18.15 -35.56
C ASN A 746 -19.42 18.13 -36.49
N LEU A 747 -19.16 17.00 -37.16
CA LEU A 747 -18.08 16.87 -38.15
C LEU A 747 -18.20 17.87 -39.32
N ALA A 748 -19.43 18.26 -39.72
CA ALA A 748 -19.67 19.27 -40.76
C ALA A 748 -19.19 20.68 -40.33
N SER A 749 -18.83 20.89 -39.09
CA SER A 749 -18.29 22.18 -38.64
C SER A 749 -16.86 22.41 -39.09
N LEU A 750 -16.14 21.38 -39.50
CA LEU A 750 -14.83 21.50 -40.14
C LEU A 750 -14.91 22.27 -41.46
N ASP A 751 -16.01 22.15 -42.21
CA ASP A 751 -16.23 22.90 -43.48
C ASP A 751 -16.41 24.41 -43.25
N ARG A 752 -16.60 24.83 -42.00
CA ARG A 752 -16.80 26.24 -41.62
C ARG A 752 -15.57 26.91 -41.02
N ILE A 753 -14.46 26.18 -40.96
CA ILE A 753 -13.20 26.72 -40.44
C ILE A 753 -12.35 27.21 -41.60
N TYR A 754 -12.03 28.47 -41.54
CA TYR A 754 -11.25 29.18 -42.56
C TYR A 754 -9.82 29.42 -42.08
N VAL A 755 -8.88 28.97 -42.85
CA VAL A 755 -7.44 29.19 -42.62
C VAL A 755 -6.97 30.40 -43.43
N LYS A 756 -6.33 31.32 -42.74
CA LYS A 756 -5.67 32.43 -43.45
C LYS A 756 -4.25 32.00 -43.82
N SER A 757 -3.98 32.16 -45.05
CA SER A 757 -2.68 31.78 -45.58
C SER A 757 -1.56 32.65 -45.04
N PRO A 758 -0.58 32.25 -44.86
CA PRO A 758 0.76 32.02 -44.70
C PRO A 758 1.43 31.57 -43.56
N LEU A 759 2.89 29.79 -43.00
CA LEU A 759 3.76 28.47 -42.11
C LEU A 759 4.20 27.81 -40.91
N THR A 760 4.83 25.83 -39.15
CA THR A 760 6.16 24.22 -37.53
C THR A 760 6.80 23.30 -35.37
N GLY A 761 11.93 9.26 -25.88
CA GLY A 761 13.68 6.96 -23.24
C GLY A 761 13.56 4.70 -21.39
N ALA A 762 17.09 -10.01 -2.99
CA ALA A 762 17.78 -11.52 -2.70
C ALA A 762 17.83 -12.89 -0.78
N ALA A 763 20.52 -22.62 10.40
CA ALA A 763 21.05 -24.28 11.80
C ALA A 763 21.43 -24.89 13.02
N ALA A 764 21.64 -26.12 15.24
CA ALA A 764 21.81 -27.14 15.88
C ALA A 764 22.55 -27.36 16.95
N GLU A 765 22.52 -27.99 17.90
CA GLU A 765 23.25 -28.65 18.50
C GLU A 765 23.74 -29.41 19.60
N ARG A 766 24.53 -29.75 20.46
CA ARG A 766 24.94 -30.94 21.15
C ARG A 766 25.90 -30.72 22.27
N ASP A 767 25.81 -31.44 23.35
CA ASP A 767 26.95 -31.87 24.12
C ASP A 767 26.55 -32.54 25.45
N ARG A 768 26.73 -33.86 25.54
CA ARG A 768 27.02 -34.65 26.76
C ARG A 768 27.56 -36.02 26.34
N ASN A 769 28.63 -36.48 26.97
CA ASN A 769 29.35 -37.72 26.66
C ASN A 769 28.71 -38.97 27.28
N LEU A 770 27.39 -39.13 27.16
CA LEU A 770 26.71 -40.40 27.58
C LEU A 770 26.59 -41.35 26.37
N PRO A 771 26.54 -42.66 26.58
CA PRO A 771 26.26 -43.61 25.49
C PRO A 771 24.94 -43.23 24.82
N PRO A 772 24.88 -43.24 23.48
CA PRO A 772 23.80 -42.59 22.71
C PRO A 772 22.37 -42.98 23.18
N ILE A 773 22.15 -44.27 23.40
CA ILE A 773 20.79 -44.75 23.78
C ILE A 773 20.41 -44.37 25.24
N ALA A 774 21.34 -44.48 26.15
CA ALA A 774 21.06 -44.14 27.57
C ALA A 774 20.94 -42.65 27.77
N ALA A 775 21.83 -41.87 27.14
CA ALA A 775 21.82 -40.41 27.16
C ALA A 775 20.54 -39.85 26.58
N ILE A 776 20.11 -40.35 25.40
CA ILE A 776 18.92 -39.85 24.74
C ILE A 776 17.62 -40.25 25.48
N ARG A 777 17.58 -41.49 26.05
CA ARG A 777 16.43 -41.94 26.84
C ARG A 777 16.28 -41.13 28.11
N GLU A 778 17.36 -40.86 28.81
CA GLU A 778 17.34 -40.04 30.02
C GLU A 778 17.02 -38.59 29.72
N ALA A 779 17.64 -38.01 28.67
CA ALA A 779 17.34 -36.67 28.23
C ALA A 779 15.87 -36.50 27.79
N CYS A 780 15.30 -37.46 27.09
CA CYS A 780 13.89 -37.43 26.68
C CYS A 780 12.93 -37.50 27.86
N LEU A 781 13.24 -38.32 28.88
CA LEU A 781 12.40 -38.45 30.09
C LEU A 781 12.51 -37.22 30.99
N LEU A 782 13.69 -36.65 31.15
CA LEU A 782 13.91 -35.44 31.96
C LEU A 782 13.30 -34.21 31.28
N ARG A 783 13.32 -34.14 29.97
CA ARG A 783 12.82 -32.99 29.19
C ARG A 783 11.39 -33.17 28.67
N PHE A 784 10.72 -34.28 28.94
CA PHE A 784 9.36 -34.55 28.49
C PHE A 784 8.38 -33.46 28.90
N ARG A 785 8.39 -33.11 30.20
CA ARG A 785 7.47 -32.11 30.76
C ARG A 785 7.75 -30.68 30.28
N PRO A 786 9.02 -30.17 30.29
CA PRO A 786 9.35 -28.89 29.65
C PRO A 786 9.00 -28.82 28.19
N ILE A 787 9.38 -29.81 27.37
CA ILE A 787 9.10 -29.83 25.94
C ILE A 787 7.59 -29.77 25.66
N LEU A 788 6.80 -30.57 26.38
CA LEU A 788 5.35 -30.57 26.26
C LEU A 788 4.74 -29.22 26.67
N MET A 789 5.25 -28.60 27.77
CA MET A 789 4.75 -27.34 28.28
C MET A 789 5.05 -26.17 27.34
N THR A 790 6.29 -26.06 26.81
CA THR A 790 6.70 -24.97 25.91
C THR A 790 5.98 -25.07 24.57
N THR A 791 5.86 -26.27 24.00
CA THR A 791 5.14 -26.46 22.74
C THR A 791 3.64 -26.24 22.91
N ALA A 792 3.03 -26.66 24.03
CA ALA A 792 1.63 -26.37 24.33
C ALA A 792 1.40 -24.87 24.53
N ALA A 793 2.31 -24.16 25.19
CA ALA A 793 2.23 -22.71 25.33
C ALA A 793 2.32 -22.00 23.96
N ALA A 794 3.27 -22.40 23.15
CA ALA A 794 3.44 -21.82 21.81
C ALA A 794 2.28 -22.16 20.86
N MET A 795 1.74 -23.38 20.93
CA MET A 795 0.54 -23.76 20.15
C MET A 795 -0.69 -22.96 20.58
N LEU A 796 -0.91 -22.78 21.89
CA LEU A 796 -2.04 -22.00 22.40
C LEU A 796 -1.88 -20.51 22.11
N ALA A 797 -0.66 -19.99 22.00
CA ALA A 797 -0.40 -18.65 21.51
C ALA A 797 -0.84 -18.45 20.04
N GLY A 798 -0.77 -19.51 19.23
CA GLY A 798 -1.21 -19.47 17.82
C GLY A 798 -2.72 -19.62 17.61
N ILE A 799 -3.47 -20.21 18.56
CA ILE A 799 -4.92 -20.44 18.44
C ILE A 799 -5.72 -19.15 18.24
N PRO A 800 -5.51 -18.07 19.00
CA PRO A 800 -6.23 -16.82 18.77
C PRO A 800 -5.97 -16.22 17.38
N LEU A 801 -4.75 -16.37 16.84
CA LEU A 801 -4.44 -15.95 15.46
C LEU A 801 -5.17 -16.80 14.43
N MET A 802 -5.29 -18.11 14.68
CA MET A 802 -5.97 -19.05 13.77
C MET A 802 -7.48 -18.84 13.71
N ILE A 803 -8.13 -18.53 14.84
CA ILE A 803 -9.58 -18.40 14.96
C ILE A 803 -10.03 -16.93 14.77
N GLY A 804 -9.12 -15.99 14.77
CA GLY A 804 -9.38 -14.56 14.69
C GLY A 804 -10.45 -14.19 13.66
N HIS A 805 -11.41 -13.35 14.04
CA HIS A 805 -12.47 -12.80 13.22
C HIS A 805 -12.37 -11.27 13.31
N GLY A 806 -12.68 -10.56 12.27
CA GLY A 806 -12.59 -9.11 12.27
C GLY A 806 -11.65 -8.58 11.20
N THR A 807 -11.54 -7.28 11.11
CA THR A 807 -10.80 -6.57 10.06
C THR A 807 -9.30 -6.86 10.17
N GLY A 808 -8.67 -7.27 9.05
CA GLY A 808 -7.26 -7.64 9.00
C GLY A 808 -6.93 -9.06 9.51
N SER A 809 -7.94 -9.84 9.89
CA SER A 809 -7.73 -11.25 10.30
C SER A 809 -7.27 -12.12 9.15
N GLU A 810 -7.56 -11.77 7.91
CA GLU A 810 -7.21 -12.51 6.70
C GLU A 810 -5.69 -12.71 6.54
N MET A 811 -4.90 -11.71 6.95
CA MET A 811 -3.42 -11.83 6.93
C MET A 811 -2.87 -12.66 8.09
N ARG A 812 -3.56 -12.67 9.23
CA ARG A 812 -3.09 -13.33 10.46
C ARG A 812 -3.44 -14.81 10.52
N ARG A 813 -4.59 -15.21 9.97
CA ARG A 813 -5.08 -16.60 10.01
C ARG A 813 -4.12 -17.62 9.38
N PRO A 814 -3.55 -17.41 8.18
CA PRO A 814 -2.61 -18.35 7.60
C PRO A 814 -1.39 -18.61 8.49
N LEU A 815 -0.88 -17.57 9.16
CA LEU A 815 0.25 -17.69 10.08
C LEU A 815 -0.15 -18.47 11.34
N GLY A 816 -1.34 -18.23 11.91
CA GLY A 816 -1.88 -19.00 13.02
C GLY A 816 -2.02 -20.48 12.68
N PHE A 817 -2.56 -20.83 11.51
CA PHE A 817 -2.66 -22.23 11.05
C PHE A 817 -1.29 -22.89 10.86
N ALA A 818 -0.34 -22.18 10.26
CA ALA A 818 1.02 -22.68 10.05
C ALA A 818 1.72 -22.91 11.40
N MET A 819 1.56 -22.04 12.37
CA MET A 819 2.16 -22.15 13.69
C MET A 819 1.56 -23.32 14.48
N VAL A 820 0.24 -23.39 14.61
CA VAL A 820 -0.43 -24.47 15.38
C VAL A 820 -0.19 -25.82 14.73
N GLY A 821 -0.38 -25.93 13.42
CA GLY A 821 -0.18 -27.17 12.67
C GLY A 821 1.29 -27.64 12.66
N GLY A 822 2.21 -26.71 12.43
CA GLY A 822 3.64 -26.99 12.44
C GLY A 822 4.15 -27.44 13.80
N LEU A 823 3.74 -26.76 14.87
CA LEU A 823 4.14 -27.14 16.24
C LEU A 823 3.51 -28.48 16.69
N ALA A 824 2.28 -28.78 16.27
CA ALA A 824 1.64 -30.06 16.58
C ALA A 824 2.40 -31.25 15.95
N LEU A 825 2.78 -31.12 14.68
CA LEU A 825 3.57 -32.14 14.00
C LEU A 825 5.01 -32.19 14.55
N SER A 826 5.61 -31.01 14.79
CA SER A 826 6.96 -30.89 15.38
C SER A 826 7.04 -31.57 16.74
N GLN A 827 5.96 -31.46 17.58
CA GLN A 827 5.92 -32.13 18.89
C GLN A 827 6.09 -33.64 18.76
N ILE A 828 5.36 -34.27 17.81
CA ILE A 828 5.45 -35.72 17.56
C ILE A 828 6.86 -36.08 17.03
N LEU A 829 7.37 -35.31 16.08
CA LEU A 829 8.69 -35.56 15.52
C LEU A 829 9.80 -35.35 16.58
N THR A 830 9.72 -34.30 17.39
CA THR A 830 10.72 -34.00 18.43
C THR A 830 10.75 -35.08 19.50
N LEU A 831 9.59 -35.58 19.94
CA LEU A 831 9.52 -36.62 20.99
C LEU A 831 9.99 -38.01 20.50
N TYR A 832 9.79 -38.35 19.22
CA TYR A 832 9.99 -39.70 18.75
C TYR A 832 11.08 -39.84 17.67
N THR A 833 11.22 -38.93 16.72
CA THR A 833 12.20 -39.04 15.63
C THR A 833 13.56 -38.46 16.00
N THR A 834 13.61 -37.36 16.76
CA THR A 834 14.87 -36.73 17.18
C THR A 834 15.77 -37.70 17.95
N PRO A 835 15.27 -38.50 18.95
CA PRO A 835 16.08 -39.50 19.63
C PRO A 835 16.67 -40.53 18.66
N VAL A 836 15.89 -40.97 17.70
CA VAL A 836 16.33 -42.04 16.72
C VAL A 836 17.33 -41.46 15.73
N VAL A 837 17.09 -40.29 15.17
CA VAL A 837 18.02 -39.60 14.27
C VAL A 837 19.37 -39.35 14.96
N TYR A 838 19.34 -38.88 16.24
CA TYR A 838 20.54 -38.72 17.04
C TYR A 838 21.37 -40.00 17.13
N LEU A 839 20.74 -41.15 17.40
CA LEU A 839 21.43 -42.44 17.48
C LEU A 839 22.14 -42.83 16.17
N TYR A 840 21.48 -42.60 15.03
CA TYR A 840 22.08 -42.87 13.71
C TYR A 840 23.23 -41.90 13.41
N LEU A 841 23.12 -40.63 13.74
CA LEU A 841 24.17 -39.64 13.52
C LEU A 841 25.38 -39.87 14.46
N ALA A 842 25.12 -40.27 15.72
CA ALA A 842 26.19 -40.67 16.65
C ALA A 842 26.91 -41.92 16.17
N GLY A 843 26.17 -42.87 15.58
CA GLY A 843 26.73 -44.07 14.93
C GLY A 843 27.64 -43.71 13.75
N LEU A 844 27.18 -42.81 12.88
CA LEU A 844 27.95 -42.32 11.73
C LEU A 844 29.23 -41.59 12.18
N GLN A 845 29.12 -40.74 13.22
CA GLN A 845 30.28 -40.06 13.79
C GLN A 845 31.34 -41.01 14.35
N ALA A 846 30.92 -42.08 15.09
CA ALA A 846 31.81 -43.10 15.62
C ALA A 846 32.50 -43.86 14.48
N TRP A 847 31.76 -44.17 13.42
CA TRP A 847 32.29 -44.80 12.23
C TRP A 847 33.33 -43.93 11.50
N VAL A 848 33.06 -42.62 11.33
CA VAL A 848 34.01 -41.67 10.73
C VAL A 848 35.25 -41.47 11.58
N GLN A 849 35.12 -41.54 12.94
CA GLN A 849 36.25 -41.35 13.86
C GLN A 849 37.02 -42.65 14.15
N GLY A 850 36.68 -43.77 13.50
CA GLY A 850 37.36 -45.06 13.69
C GLY A 850 37.18 -45.67 15.10
N ARG A 851 36.13 -45.28 15.84
CA ARG A 851 35.78 -45.82 17.16
C ARG A 851 34.68 -46.83 17.07
N THR A 852 34.90 -48.01 17.61
CA THR A 852 33.92 -49.09 17.67
C THR A 852 32.86 -48.75 18.72
N ILE A 853 31.61 -48.76 18.33
CA ILE A 853 30.49 -48.54 19.25
C ILE A 853 30.32 -49.85 20.08
N GLN A 854 30.48 -49.76 21.36
CA GLN A 854 30.12 -50.84 22.27
C GLN A 854 28.59 -51.00 22.24
N HIS A 855 28.10 -52.11 21.72
CA HIS A 855 26.73 -52.56 21.91
C HIS A 855 26.51 -52.90 23.37
N VAL A 856 25.87 -52.04 24.12
CA VAL A 856 25.34 -52.37 25.43
C VAL A 856 24.11 -53.22 25.24
N PRO A 857 24.09 -54.44 25.80
CA PRO A 857 22.90 -55.31 25.74
C PRO A 857 21.71 -54.63 26.38
N PRO A 858 20.48 -54.98 26.01
CA PRO A 858 19.26 -54.33 26.55
C PRO A 858 19.26 -54.52 28.05
N ALA A 859 19.23 -53.40 28.74
CA ALA A 859 19.37 -53.24 30.18
C ALA A 859 18.39 -54.13 30.96
N GLU A 860 18.97 -55.09 31.59
CA GLU A 860 18.40 -55.63 32.83
C GLU A 860 18.28 -54.47 33.83
N GLN A 861 17.11 -54.33 34.31
CA GLN A 861 16.62 -53.44 35.35
C GLN A 861 17.71 -52.77 36.21
N ILE A 862 18.02 -51.54 35.92
CA ILE A 862 18.64 -50.66 36.90
C ILE A 862 17.49 -50.11 37.74
N HIS A 863 17.32 -50.66 38.89
CA HIS A 863 16.53 -50.06 39.97
C HIS A 863 17.19 -48.74 40.35
N VAL A 864 16.63 -47.63 39.89
CA VAL A 864 16.88 -46.33 40.50
C VAL A 864 16.04 -46.32 41.76
N ALA A 865 16.69 -46.34 42.91
CA ALA A 865 16.03 -46.07 44.16
C ALA A 865 15.39 -44.70 44.11
N ALA A 866 14.13 -44.65 44.41
CA ALA A 866 13.42 -43.41 44.67
C ALA A 866 13.83 -42.87 46.01
N GLU A 867 14.56 -41.73 46.01
CA GLU A 867 14.62 -40.86 47.15
C GLU A 867 14.18 -39.45 46.73
#